data_04ba050af4db7ecf91de508be6e8fac9
#
_entry.id   04ba050af4db7ecf91de508be6e8fac9
#
_cell.length_a   1.000
_cell.length_b   1.000
_cell.length_c   1.000
_cell.angle_alpha   90.00
_cell.angle_beta   90.00
_cell.angle_gamma   90.00
#
_symmetry.space_group_name_H-M   'P 1'
#
loop_
_entity.id
_entity.type
_entity.pdbx_description
1 polymer ?
#
loop_
_entity_poly.entity_id
_entity_poly.type
_entity_poly.pdbx_seq_one_letter_code
_entity_poly.pdbx_strand_id
1 'polypeptide(L)'
;MKINRVFSSVMALALTTTLAACGNSNDTNKDDNASNKTKEETSTTDEKSSTDINKDEDKGGSDTDKNEGDEEAIKDFENVTDDDTLVIGVDNLGGDFIQGYTNNTNDVKARRFMGIEGNNGFTTHYVDEAGQWHWNPATLEKEPKIVNNEDGSATVEYKLKKDLKWSDGEPITADDYLFGTLLESDSNFNTLTGSINIGADSLVGYNEFKKGTTDEFDGIEKLDDYSFKITIKADELPYFELPQLTVVGPSPMHYIAPNLSLADNGKSLKVKDGYKVTDEDKKDFAESVDNKIEKIKEEFDESYPEEPKEGSDERKEYDEALKEKDDQVKDLEDSKQGDIDPTRLLIDKASLFETEDYRLNPAVVCGPYKFDEYKNNMVKLSLNENYTGNFNGDKATIPHIIIQVINPNIAVDLLENGDIDIWEDEMKGGRIDQMKAAEQAGKIGLGQFERNGFGNITFLTDRGSTKYKEVRQAIAYLLDRNEFVTNYAGGYGVVTNGYYGLSQWMYKERGADLETKLTNYTLNTDKANELLDKTPYKYEKDGKTPWSIDKANEQFKGDVEGFDYYRYDENGNKLVVNQFGGDDSEITTLISNQLPVNAAQVGMEYNVQSGSLQTLLDYYNFPKDDPDYTAFNMGTGFAHPFDPWLHFSSEGPFNKTKVNDKKADEVTEALRRTDPDDKDGYLDKWEEFNEWYNDYLPEIPLYANQYHTGYTNRVKGFDIMTPEWHANDQINAMTLEK
;
A
#
# COMPACT_ATOMS: atom_id res chain seq x y z
N MET A 1 -2.95 19.58 25.86
CA MET A 1 -3.88 18.46 26.01
C MET A 1 -3.14 17.25 25.48
N LYS A 2 -2.73 16.30 26.31
CA LYS A 2 -1.90 15.17 25.87
C LYS A 2 -2.81 14.16 25.18
N ILE A 3 -2.75 14.11 23.86
CA ILE A 3 -3.38 13.06 23.06
C ILE A 3 -2.44 11.86 23.19
N ASN A 4 -2.99 10.76 23.65
CA ASN A 4 -2.26 9.52 23.92
C ASN A 4 -1.61 8.99 22.65
N ARG A 5 -0.29 8.75 22.73
CA ARG A 5 0.54 8.19 21.66
C ARG A 5 0.23 6.74 21.29
N VAL A 6 -0.70 6.09 21.96
CA VAL A 6 -1.15 4.71 21.72
C VAL A 6 -1.80 4.50 20.34
N PHE A 7 -2.20 5.58 19.65
CA PHE A 7 -2.78 5.52 18.31
C PHE A 7 -1.77 5.41 17.16
N SER A 8 -0.47 5.50 17.43
CA SER A 8 0.52 5.65 16.36
C SER A 8 1.03 4.33 15.77
N SER A 9 1.11 3.26 16.54
CA SER A 9 1.71 1.99 16.08
C SER A 9 0.76 1.14 15.23
N VAL A 10 -0.52 1.14 15.54
CA VAL A 10 -1.53 0.37 14.79
C VAL A 10 -1.92 1.07 13.48
N MET A 11 -1.83 2.42 13.42
CA MET A 11 -2.02 3.17 12.18
C MET A 11 -0.92 2.93 11.13
N ALA A 12 0.28 2.52 11.54
CA ALA A 12 1.38 2.23 10.63
C ALA A 12 1.13 0.97 9.79
N LEU A 13 0.42 -0.02 10.30
CA LEU A 13 0.12 -1.26 9.56
C LEU A 13 -0.98 -1.06 8.49
N ALA A 14 -1.96 -0.20 8.73
CA ALA A 14 -3.06 0.03 7.78
C ALA A 14 -2.69 0.96 6.60
N LEU A 15 -1.55 1.66 6.69
CA LEU A 15 -1.14 2.73 5.77
C LEU A 15 -0.12 2.32 4.70
N THR A 16 0.38 1.09 4.75
CA THR A 16 1.41 0.61 3.81
C THR A 16 0.86 0.04 2.51
N THR A 17 -0.44 0.17 2.23
CA THR A 17 -1.05 -0.34 0.98
C THR A 17 -0.51 0.30 -0.31
N THR A 18 0.37 1.29 -0.21
CA THR A 18 0.94 1.96 -1.38
C THR A 18 2.42 1.70 -1.63
N LEU A 19 3.10 0.88 -0.79
CA LEU A 19 4.57 0.76 -0.85
C LEU A 19 5.12 -0.57 -1.43
N ALA A 20 4.27 -1.53 -1.74
CA ALA A 20 4.68 -2.87 -2.20
C ALA A 20 5.10 -2.94 -3.68
N ALA A 21 5.80 -1.93 -4.19
CA ALA A 21 6.31 -1.94 -5.57
C ALA A 21 7.83 -1.79 -5.68
N CYS A 22 8.59 -1.99 -4.60
CA CYS A 22 10.05 -2.10 -4.65
C CYS A 22 10.42 -3.47 -4.10
N GLY A 23 10.86 -4.35 -4.98
CA GLY A 23 11.12 -5.75 -4.76
C GLY A 23 11.76 -6.08 -3.41
N ASN A 24 11.18 -7.01 -2.72
CA ASN A 24 11.74 -7.57 -1.51
C ASN A 24 12.00 -9.06 -1.73
N SER A 25 13.25 -9.43 -1.72
CA SER A 25 13.67 -10.79 -1.42
C SER A 25 14.14 -10.79 0.03
N ASN A 26 13.31 -11.24 0.95
CA ASN A 26 13.74 -11.55 2.30
C ASN A 26 14.47 -12.89 2.31
N ASP A 27 15.76 -12.85 2.51
CA ASP A 27 16.50 -14.02 2.99
C ASP A 27 16.80 -13.83 4.47
N THR A 28 16.05 -14.54 5.31
CA THR A 28 16.47 -14.85 6.67
C THR A 28 17.13 -16.23 6.63
N ASN A 29 18.43 -16.28 6.65
CA ASN A 29 19.14 -17.47 7.10
C ASN A 29 20.20 -17.12 8.13
N LYS A 30 19.93 -17.60 9.36
CA LYS A 30 20.92 -17.83 10.38
C LYS A 30 21.90 -18.89 9.92
N ASP A 31 23.16 -18.69 10.14
CA ASP A 31 23.97 -19.74 10.76
C ASP A 31 25.17 -19.18 11.52
N ASP A 32 25.25 -19.64 12.76
CA ASP A 32 26.34 -19.51 13.70
C ASP A 32 27.66 -20.11 13.17
N ASN A 33 28.78 -19.49 13.31
CA ASN A 33 29.75 -19.99 14.30
C ASN A 33 31.04 -19.18 14.40
N ALA A 34 31.41 -19.11 15.62
CA ALA A 34 32.52 -18.41 16.24
C ALA A 34 33.90 -18.84 15.80
N SER A 35 34.76 -17.86 15.98
CA SER A 35 36.09 -17.91 16.59
C SER A 35 37.33 -18.08 15.74
N ASN A 36 38.07 -17.01 15.82
CA ASN A 36 39.47 -16.98 16.32
C ASN A 36 40.65 -16.97 15.37
N LYS A 37 41.31 -15.82 15.53
CA LYS A 37 42.80 -15.64 15.60
C LYS A 37 43.62 -15.48 14.31
N THR A 38 43.96 -14.19 14.19
CA THR A 38 45.37 -13.66 14.06
C THR A 38 46.43 -14.54 13.41
N LYS A 39 47.04 -14.04 12.34
CA LYS A 39 48.45 -13.59 12.32
C LYS A 39 48.84 -13.03 10.97
N GLU A 40 49.61 -11.94 11.07
CA GLU A 40 50.45 -11.32 10.05
C GLU A 40 51.43 -12.29 9.41
N GLU A 41 51.80 -12.03 8.19
CA GLU A 41 53.16 -11.68 7.73
C GLU A 41 53.22 -11.69 6.19
N THR A 42 53.45 -10.53 5.67
CA THR A 42 54.58 -9.98 4.86
C THR A 42 55.17 -10.80 3.71
N SER A 43 55.31 -10.04 2.65
CA SER A 43 56.43 -9.87 1.70
C SER A 43 56.35 -10.64 0.41
N THR A 44 56.42 -9.96 -0.62
CA THR A 44 57.38 -9.31 -1.52
C THR A 44 57.44 -9.91 -2.91
N THR A 45 57.29 -9.02 -3.90
CA THR A 45 58.05 -8.92 -5.18
C THR A 45 58.06 -10.14 -6.11
N ASP A 46 57.86 -10.04 -7.40
CA ASP A 46 58.53 -9.24 -8.41
C ASP A 46 57.88 -9.32 -9.78
N GLU A 47 58.00 -8.25 -10.52
CA GLU A 47 57.97 -7.99 -11.92
C GLU A 47 58.14 -9.13 -12.95
N LYS A 48 57.40 -9.07 -14.07
CA LYS A 48 57.89 -8.67 -15.41
C LYS A 48 56.87 -9.02 -16.52
N SER A 49 56.35 -8.01 -17.17
CA SER A 49 56.56 -7.60 -18.58
C SER A 49 56.58 -8.69 -19.64
N SER A 50 55.62 -8.65 -20.57
CA SER A 50 55.84 -8.28 -21.98
C SER A 50 54.59 -8.54 -22.83
N THR A 51 54.17 -7.47 -23.49
CA THR A 51 53.62 -7.36 -24.83
C THR A 51 53.39 -8.65 -25.64
N ASP A 52 52.13 -8.85 -26.17
CA ASP A 52 51.91 -8.69 -27.59
C ASP A 52 50.43 -8.71 -27.97
N ILE A 53 50.15 -7.94 -29.01
CA ILE A 53 48.89 -7.63 -29.66
C ILE A 53 48.43 -8.81 -30.55
N ASN A 54 47.18 -9.25 -30.52
CA ASN A 54 46.28 -9.23 -31.66
C ASN A 54 44.95 -9.99 -31.48
N LYS A 55 43.92 -9.24 -31.85
CA LYS A 55 42.72 -9.59 -32.63
C LYS A 55 41.71 -10.62 -32.18
N ASP A 56 40.51 -10.04 -32.08
CA ASP A 56 39.19 -10.55 -32.49
C ASP A 56 38.65 -11.81 -31.82
N GLU A 57 37.65 -11.65 -31.01
CA GLU A 57 36.26 -12.03 -31.26
C GLU A 57 35.38 -11.76 -30.06
N ASP A 58 34.32 -11.01 -30.31
CA ASP A 58 33.17 -10.74 -29.49
C ASP A 58 32.56 -12.04 -28.96
N LYS A 59 32.53 -12.24 -27.66
CA LYS A 59 31.59 -13.11 -26.94
C LYS A 59 31.37 -12.52 -25.57
N GLY A 60 30.25 -11.79 -25.43
CA GLY A 60 29.68 -11.44 -24.15
C GLY A 60 29.48 -12.68 -23.31
N GLY A 61 30.26 -12.81 -22.26
CA GLY A 61 30.07 -13.77 -21.20
C GLY A 61 29.39 -13.03 -20.05
N SER A 62 28.10 -13.25 -19.83
CA SER A 62 27.48 -12.89 -18.59
C SER A 62 28.05 -13.81 -17.52
N ASP A 63 28.76 -13.23 -16.57
CA ASP A 63 29.01 -13.88 -15.28
C ASP A 63 27.64 -14.01 -14.59
N THR A 64 27.09 -15.19 -14.64
CA THR A 64 25.99 -15.58 -13.77
C THR A 64 26.59 -15.92 -12.42
N ASP A 65 26.51 -14.98 -11.48
CA ASP A 65 26.56 -15.34 -10.07
C ASP A 65 25.39 -16.28 -9.80
N LYS A 66 25.69 -17.55 -9.61
CA LYS A 66 24.74 -18.53 -9.14
C LYS A 66 24.54 -18.29 -7.65
N ASN A 67 23.43 -17.66 -7.31
CA ASN A 67 22.94 -17.63 -5.94
C ASN A 67 22.46 -19.05 -5.56
N GLU A 68 23.03 -19.65 -4.53
CA GLU A 68 22.62 -20.98 -4.03
C GLU A 68 21.13 -21.01 -3.59
N GLY A 69 20.50 -19.86 -3.28
CA GLY A 69 19.07 -19.73 -2.98
C GLY A 69 18.16 -20.00 -4.18
N ASP A 70 18.59 -19.66 -5.41
CA ASP A 70 17.80 -19.89 -6.63
C ASP A 70 17.65 -21.39 -6.97
N GLU A 71 18.58 -22.25 -6.54
CA GLU A 71 18.49 -23.70 -6.77
C GLU A 71 17.50 -24.41 -5.81
N GLU A 72 17.24 -23.87 -4.62
CA GLU A 72 16.21 -24.41 -3.71
C GLU A 72 14.79 -24.00 -4.13
N ALA A 73 14.59 -22.75 -4.54
CA ALA A 73 13.28 -22.28 -5.02
C ALA A 73 12.81 -23.00 -6.30
N ILE A 74 13.74 -23.45 -7.17
CA ILE A 74 13.41 -24.22 -8.37
C ILE A 74 12.99 -25.67 -8.04
N LYS A 75 13.41 -26.20 -6.89
CA LYS A 75 13.09 -27.60 -6.50
C LYS A 75 11.67 -27.80 -5.97
N ASP A 76 11.01 -26.71 -5.55
CA ASP A 76 9.69 -26.77 -4.91
C ASP A 76 8.54 -26.37 -5.87
N PHE A 77 8.84 -26.02 -7.15
CA PHE A 77 7.79 -25.76 -8.13
C PHE A 77 7.05 -27.06 -8.49
N GLU A 78 5.75 -27.09 -8.19
CA GLU A 78 4.85 -28.16 -8.58
C GLU A 78 4.02 -27.70 -9.78
N ASN A 79 4.16 -28.39 -10.93
CA ASN A 79 3.28 -28.13 -12.06
C ASN A 79 1.88 -28.66 -11.76
N VAL A 80 0.94 -27.75 -11.59
CA VAL A 80 -0.47 -28.02 -11.23
C VAL A 80 -1.44 -27.69 -12.37
N THR A 81 -0.90 -27.39 -13.55
CA THR A 81 -1.71 -27.01 -14.71
C THR A 81 -2.56 -28.18 -15.20
N ASP A 82 -3.85 -27.98 -15.38
CA ASP A 82 -4.83 -28.91 -15.94
C ASP A 82 -5.76 -28.18 -16.92
N ASP A 83 -6.52 -28.92 -17.71
CA ASP A 83 -7.44 -28.39 -18.74
C ASP A 83 -8.54 -27.48 -18.19
N ASP A 84 -8.90 -27.63 -16.90
CA ASP A 84 -9.96 -26.89 -16.21
C ASP A 84 -9.48 -25.98 -15.07
N THR A 85 -8.17 -25.78 -14.96
CA THR A 85 -7.52 -25.00 -13.91
C THR A 85 -6.77 -23.81 -14.49
N LEU A 86 -7.06 -22.61 -13.98
CA LEU A 86 -6.28 -21.39 -14.24
C LEU A 86 -5.17 -21.27 -13.18
N VAL A 87 -3.92 -21.21 -13.60
CA VAL A 87 -2.77 -21.08 -12.72
C VAL A 87 -2.17 -19.68 -12.81
N ILE A 88 -2.17 -18.94 -11.71
CA ILE A 88 -1.61 -17.59 -11.60
C ILE A 88 -0.32 -17.68 -10.79
N GLY A 89 0.80 -17.31 -11.40
CA GLY A 89 2.09 -17.18 -10.72
C GLY A 89 2.15 -15.85 -9.95
N VAL A 90 2.71 -15.90 -8.72
CA VAL A 90 2.96 -14.71 -7.88
C VAL A 90 4.34 -14.85 -7.23
N ASP A 91 4.92 -13.74 -6.76
CA ASP A 91 6.23 -13.75 -6.10
C ASP A 91 6.17 -14.11 -4.61
N ASN A 92 5.04 -13.82 -3.95
CA ASN A 92 4.83 -14.14 -2.53
C ASN A 92 3.36 -14.29 -2.20
N LEU A 93 3.04 -14.89 -1.04
CA LEU A 93 1.72 -14.96 -0.42
C LEU A 93 1.88 -14.95 1.10
N GLY A 94 1.09 -14.15 1.79
CA GLY A 94 1.02 -14.13 3.26
C GLY A 94 -0.03 -15.09 3.83
N GLY A 95 -1.05 -15.45 3.03
CA GLY A 95 -2.17 -16.29 3.48
C GLY A 95 -3.20 -15.55 4.31
N ASP A 96 -3.33 -14.27 4.10
CA ASP A 96 -4.26 -13.39 4.81
C ASP A 96 -5.37 -12.89 3.88
N PHE A 97 -6.60 -13.30 4.13
CA PHE A 97 -7.72 -13.12 3.21
C PHE A 97 -8.79 -12.14 3.72
N ILE A 98 -8.49 -11.31 4.74
CA ILE A 98 -9.36 -10.21 5.18
C ILE A 98 -8.69 -8.86 5.00
N GLN A 99 -9.48 -7.86 4.62
CA GLN A 99 -9.02 -6.48 4.49
C GLN A 99 -8.55 -5.92 5.85
N GLY A 100 -7.47 -5.14 5.83
CA GLY A 100 -6.97 -4.40 6.99
C GLY A 100 -5.83 -5.06 7.75
N TYR A 101 -5.48 -6.31 7.43
CA TYR A 101 -4.41 -7.06 8.11
C TYR A 101 -3.17 -7.30 7.26
N THR A 102 -3.31 -7.28 5.94
CA THR A 102 -2.19 -7.45 5.02
C THR A 102 -2.13 -6.34 3.99
N ASN A 103 -0.91 -5.99 3.60
CA ASN A 103 -0.63 -5.16 2.45
C ASN A 103 -0.10 -5.98 1.25
N ASN A 104 -0.07 -7.29 1.39
CA ASN A 104 0.35 -8.18 0.32
C ASN A 104 -0.67 -8.13 -0.83
N THR A 105 -0.24 -7.60 -1.97
CA THR A 105 -1.11 -7.42 -3.14
C THR A 105 -1.61 -8.74 -3.72
N ASN A 106 -0.88 -9.84 -3.52
CA ASN A 106 -1.27 -11.15 -4.03
C ASN A 106 -2.33 -11.80 -3.13
N ASP A 107 -2.29 -11.57 -1.81
CA ASP A 107 -3.39 -11.95 -0.91
C ASP A 107 -4.66 -11.15 -1.27
N VAL A 108 -4.53 -9.85 -1.59
CA VAL A 108 -5.64 -9.02 -2.08
C VAL A 108 -6.24 -9.60 -3.36
N LYS A 109 -5.41 -10.00 -4.34
CA LYS A 109 -5.90 -10.65 -5.57
C LYS A 109 -6.65 -11.94 -5.26
N ALA A 110 -6.14 -12.77 -4.35
CA ALA A 110 -6.79 -14.02 -3.94
C ALA A 110 -8.17 -13.77 -3.32
N ARG A 111 -8.28 -12.82 -2.36
CA ARG A 111 -9.57 -12.52 -1.72
C ARG A 111 -10.60 -11.88 -2.65
N ARG A 112 -10.16 -11.16 -3.69
CA ARG A 112 -11.05 -10.60 -4.72
C ARG A 112 -11.73 -11.67 -5.58
N PHE A 113 -11.09 -12.81 -5.85
CA PHE A 113 -11.77 -13.96 -6.48
C PHE A 113 -12.90 -14.52 -5.60
N MET A 114 -12.76 -14.42 -4.29
CA MET A 114 -13.74 -14.90 -3.32
C MET A 114 -14.85 -13.86 -3.03
N GLY A 115 -14.73 -12.65 -3.54
CA GLY A 115 -15.70 -11.56 -3.32
C GLY A 115 -15.69 -10.98 -1.91
N ILE A 116 -14.60 -11.18 -1.17
CA ILE A 116 -14.40 -10.57 0.15
C ILE A 116 -14.15 -9.07 -0.03
N GLU A 117 -13.57 -8.71 -1.18
CA GLU A 117 -13.26 -7.33 -1.56
C GLU A 117 -13.39 -7.16 -3.08
N GLY A 118 -13.55 -5.92 -3.55
CA GLY A 118 -13.53 -5.57 -4.97
C GLY A 118 -14.81 -5.91 -5.72
N ASN A 119 -14.71 -5.99 -7.06
CA ASN A 119 -15.85 -6.04 -7.97
C ASN A 119 -16.62 -7.37 -7.98
N ASN A 120 -16.05 -8.44 -7.45
CA ASN A 120 -16.68 -9.76 -7.44
C ASN A 120 -17.55 -10.02 -6.20
N GLY A 121 -17.47 -9.16 -5.18
CA GLY A 121 -18.33 -9.20 -4.02
C GLY A 121 -19.67 -8.52 -4.29
N PHE A 122 -20.64 -8.75 -3.40
CA PHE A 122 -21.93 -8.07 -3.44
C PHE A 122 -21.88 -6.75 -2.64
N THR A 123 -20.83 -5.96 -2.83
CA THR A 123 -20.76 -4.58 -2.34
C THR A 123 -21.79 -3.70 -3.05
N THR A 124 -22.20 -2.61 -2.40
CA THR A 124 -23.19 -1.67 -2.98
C THR A 124 -22.68 -0.89 -4.20
N HIS A 125 -21.37 -0.90 -4.41
CA HIS A 125 -20.69 -0.28 -5.56
C HIS A 125 -19.75 -1.26 -6.25
N TYR A 126 -19.38 -0.93 -7.49
CA TYR A 126 -18.25 -1.51 -8.20
C TYR A 126 -17.40 -0.40 -8.81
N VAL A 127 -16.15 -0.72 -9.16
CA VAL A 127 -15.21 0.20 -9.82
C VAL A 127 -15.02 -0.26 -11.26
N ASP A 128 -15.18 0.65 -12.22
CA ASP A 128 -14.95 0.33 -13.63
C ASP A 128 -13.46 0.31 -13.99
N GLU A 129 -13.14 -0.03 -15.23
CA GLU A 129 -11.77 -0.11 -15.76
C GLU A 129 -11.01 1.23 -15.75
N ALA A 130 -11.73 2.35 -15.62
CA ALA A 130 -11.17 3.68 -15.53
C ALA A 130 -11.01 4.16 -14.08
N GLY A 131 -11.40 3.33 -13.10
CA GLY A 131 -11.36 3.65 -11.68
C GLY A 131 -12.53 4.50 -11.19
N GLN A 132 -13.65 4.55 -11.92
CA GLN A 132 -14.84 5.30 -11.51
C GLN A 132 -15.81 4.39 -10.75
N TRP A 133 -16.39 4.94 -9.68
CA TRP A 133 -17.37 4.24 -8.86
C TRP A 133 -18.76 4.26 -9.47
N HIS A 134 -19.44 3.14 -9.43
CA HIS A 134 -20.81 2.98 -9.89
C HIS A 134 -21.64 2.17 -8.88
N TRP A 135 -22.94 2.44 -8.80
CA TRP A 135 -23.87 1.58 -8.06
C TRP A 135 -23.87 0.18 -8.65
N ASN A 136 -23.77 -0.84 -7.79
CA ASN A 136 -23.63 -2.23 -8.25
C ASN A 136 -24.99 -2.86 -8.60
N PRO A 137 -25.31 -3.05 -9.90
CA PRO A 137 -26.54 -3.67 -10.31
C PRO A 137 -26.57 -5.20 -10.07
N ALA A 138 -25.45 -5.84 -9.70
CA ALA A 138 -25.45 -7.21 -9.21
C ALA A 138 -26.10 -7.31 -7.83
N THR A 139 -25.89 -6.30 -6.99
CA THR A 139 -26.31 -6.24 -5.58
C THR A 139 -27.66 -5.57 -5.40
N LEU A 140 -27.88 -4.45 -6.08
CA LEU A 140 -29.01 -3.55 -5.85
C LEU A 140 -30.17 -3.80 -6.81
N GLU A 141 -31.40 -3.78 -6.30
CA GLU A 141 -32.63 -3.86 -7.13
C GLU A 141 -32.80 -2.60 -7.99
N LYS A 142 -32.33 -1.46 -7.49
CA LYS A 142 -32.34 -0.15 -8.16
C LYS A 142 -31.27 0.74 -7.55
N GLU A 143 -30.85 1.77 -8.27
CA GLU A 143 -29.96 2.81 -7.75
C GLU A 143 -30.53 3.47 -6.49
N PRO A 144 -29.75 3.59 -5.42
CA PRO A 144 -30.15 4.26 -4.19
C PRO A 144 -30.45 5.74 -4.42
N LYS A 145 -31.31 6.28 -3.59
CA LYS A 145 -31.57 7.70 -3.55
C LYS A 145 -30.83 8.33 -2.36
N ILE A 146 -29.99 9.31 -2.65
CA ILE A 146 -29.36 10.12 -1.64
C ILE A 146 -30.31 11.26 -1.25
N VAL A 147 -30.59 11.40 0.03
CA VAL A 147 -31.46 12.44 0.59
C VAL A 147 -30.65 13.33 1.53
N ASN A 148 -30.49 14.59 1.13
CA ASN A 148 -29.91 15.61 2.02
C ASN A 148 -30.91 15.98 3.10
N ASN A 149 -30.52 15.86 4.36
CA ASN A 149 -31.33 16.15 5.52
C ASN A 149 -31.24 17.64 5.91
N GLU A 150 -32.21 18.12 6.72
CA GLU A 150 -32.26 19.54 7.15
C GLU A 150 -31.05 19.95 8.01
N ASP A 151 -30.42 19.01 8.70
CA ASP A 151 -29.22 19.22 9.53
C ASP A 151 -27.91 19.20 8.73
N GLY A 152 -27.96 19.02 7.41
CA GLY A 152 -26.81 18.94 6.51
C GLY A 152 -26.23 17.53 6.35
N SER A 153 -26.70 16.54 7.09
CA SER A 153 -26.34 15.13 6.88
C SER A 153 -27.01 14.59 5.62
N ALA A 154 -26.55 13.42 5.13
CA ALA A 154 -27.17 12.74 3.98
C ALA A 154 -27.51 11.30 4.31
N THR A 155 -28.70 10.86 3.90
CA THR A 155 -29.16 9.48 4.08
C THR A 155 -29.23 8.77 2.74
N VAL A 156 -28.69 7.55 2.68
CA VAL A 156 -28.73 6.65 1.53
C VAL A 156 -29.55 5.41 1.89
N GLU A 157 -30.58 5.11 1.10
CA GLU A 157 -31.45 3.95 1.30
C GLU A 157 -31.17 2.90 0.22
N TYR A 158 -30.73 1.71 0.67
CA TYR A 158 -30.40 0.58 -0.18
C TYR A 158 -31.54 -0.42 -0.24
N LYS A 159 -31.72 -1.01 -1.42
CA LYS A 159 -32.62 -2.14 -1.62
C LYS A 159 -31.90 -3.25 -2.38
N LEU A 160 -31.66 -4.34 -1.67
CA LEU A 160 -30.94 -5.50 -2.15
C LEU A 160 -31.81 -6.37 -3.08
N LYS A 161 -31.17 -7.07 -4.00
CA LYS A 161 -31.78 -8.19 -4.70
C LYS A 161 -32.02 -9.35 -3.73
N LYS A 162 -33.06 -10.15 -3.97
CA LYS A 162 -33.52 -11.22 -3.07
C LYS A 162 -32.92 -12.60 -3.38
N ASP A 163 -32.19 -12.71 -4.47
CA ASP A 163 -31.60 -13.95 -4.97
C ASP A 163 -30.09 -14.09 -4.65
N LEU A 164 -29.54 -13.12 -3.92
CA LEU A 164 -28.15 -13.15 -3.48
C LEU A 164 -27.94 -14.25 -2.44
N LYS A 165 -26.83 -14.99 -2.59
CA LYS A 165 -26.50 -16.12 -1.70
C LYS A 165 -25.02 -16.16 -1.36
N TRP A 166 -24.75 -16.63 -0.17
CA TRP A 166 -23.44 -17.08 0.24
C TRP A 166 -23.06 -18.40 -0.46
N SER A 167 -21.78 -18.75 -0.40
CA SER A 167 -21.25 -19.98 -1.03
C SER A 167 -21.82 -21.27 -0.46
N ASP A 168 -22.30 -21.26 0.78
CA ASP A 168 -23.00 -22.38 1.43
C ASP A 168 -24.50 -22.44 1.11
N GLY A 169 -25.03 -21.44 0.40
CA GLY A 169 -26.40 -21.37 -0.08
C GLY A 169 -27.36 -20.56 0.80
N GLU A 170 -26.91 -20.08 1.97
CA GLU A 170 -27.71 -19.17 2.80
C GLU A 170 -27.96 -17.84 2.07
N PRO A 171 -29.12 -17.19 2.26
CA PRO A 171 -29.42 -15.91 1.62
C PRO A 171 -28.58 -14.78 2.21
N ILE A 172 -28.18 -13.85 1.35
CA ILE A 172 -27.58 -12.57 1.78
C ILE A 172 -28.71 -11.56 2.02
N THR A 173 -28.72 -10.97 3.21
CA THR A 173 -29.77 -10.06 3.66
C THR A 173 -29.20 -8.75 4.19
N ALA A 174 -30.06 -7.80 4.55
CA ALA A 174 -29.64 -6.53 5.18
C ALA A 174 -28.89 -6.77 6.50
N ASP A 175 -29.15 -7.89 7.19
CA ASP A 175 -28.45 -8.23 8.42
C ASP A 175 -26.96 -8.44 8.18
N ASP A 176 -26.58 -9.06 7.07
CA ASP A 176 -25.17 -9.30 6.71
C ASP A 176 -24.40 -7.97 6.44
N TYR A 177 -25.06 -6.99 5.81
CA TYR A 177 -24.45 -5.67 5.56
C TYR A 177 -24.27 -4.85 6.84
N LEU A 178 -25.26 -4.88 7.71
CA LEU A 178 -25.21 -4.12 8.97
C LEU A 178 -24.33 -4.81 10.02
N PHE A 179 -24.24 -6.15 9.99
CA PHE A 179 -23.42 -6.92 10.91
C PHE A 179 -21.94 -6.57 10.82
N GLY A 180 -21.34 -6.57 9.62
CA GLY A 180 -19.93 -6.19 9.44
C GLY A 180 -19.66 -4.78 9.99
N THR A 181 -20.51 -3.81 9.63
CA THR A 181 -20.39 -2.43 10.12
C THR A 181 -20.45 -2.34 11.65
N LEU A 182 -21.37 -3.09 12.29
CA LEU A 182 -21.51 -3.10 13.76
C LEU A 182 -20.33 -3.80 14.45
N LEU A 183 -19.90 -4.95 13.93
CA LEU A 183 -18.82 -5.73 14.53
C LEU A 183 -17.50 -4.97 14.53
N GLU A 184 -17.09 -4.48 13.37
CA GLU A 184 -15.83 -3.77 13.19
C GLU A 184 -15.81 -2.37 13.84
N SER A 185 -16.99 -1.75 14.03
CA SER A 185 -17.12 -0.47 14.75
C SER A 185 -17.28 -0.64 16.26
N ASP A 186 -17.33 -1.86 16.77
CA ASP A 186 -17.50 -2.12 18.19
C ASP A 186 -16.35 -1.58 19.04
N SER A 187 -16.66 -1.20 20.29
CA SER A 187 -15.72 -0.57 21.21
C SER A 187 -14.52 -1.44 21.58
N ASN A 188 -14.71 -2.76 21.64
CA ASN A 188 -13.66 -3.70 21.99
C ASN A 188 -12.92 -4.27 20.76
N PHE A 189 -13.44 -4.08 19.56
CA PHE A 189 -12.89 -4.70 18.35
C PHE A 189 -11.39 -4.42 18.20
N ASN A 190 -10.97 -3.17 18.32
CA ASN A 190 -9.55 -2.81 18.20
C ASN A 190 -8.68 -3.45 19.31
N THR A 191 -9.19 -3.49 20.55
CA THR A 191 -8.44 -4.05 21.68
C THR A 191 -8.21 -5.55 21.50
N LEU A 192 -9.24 -6.27 21.03
CA LEU A 192 -9.18 -7.72 20.83
C LEU A 192 -8.38 -8.12 19.59
N THR A 193 -8.52 -7.36 18.51
CA THR A 193 -8.04 -7.77 17.19
C THR A 193 -6.75 -7.08 16.76
N GLY A 194 -6.46 -5.90 17.32
CA GLY A 194 -5.39 -5.04 16.84
C GLY A 194 -5.70 -4.32 15.52
N SER A 195 -6.91 -4.50 14.95
CA SER A 195 -7.34 -3.87 13.70
C SER A 195 -8.18 -2.62 13.92
N ILE A 196 -8.17 -1.72 12.96
CA ILE A 196 -8.98 -0.49 12.96
C ILE A 196 -9.84 -0.48 11.71
N ASN A 197 -11.16 -0.50 11.87
CA ASN A 197 -12.07 -0.13 10.80
C ASN A 197 -12.30 1.39 10.84
N ILE A 198 -11.97 2.06 9.74
CA ILE A 198 -12.22 3.49 9.53
C ILE A 198 -13.36 3.75 8.53
N GLY A 199 -13.88 2.71 7.87
CA GLY A 199 -14.89 2.86 6.82
C GLY A 199 -16.23 3.42 7.30
N ALA A 200 -16.56 3.23 8.58
CA ALA A 200 -17.81 3.72 9.17
C ALA A 200 -17.67 5.05 9.94
N ASP A 201 -16.48 5.61 10.01
CA ASP A 201 -16.19 6.82 10.80
C ASP A 201 -16.90 8.08 10.27
N SER A 202 -17.26 8.09 9.00
CA SER A 202 -18.08 9.13 8.35
C SER A 202 -19.57 9.09 8.74
N LEU A 203 -20.05 8.02 9.39
CA LEU A 203 -21.46 7.84 9.73
C LEU A 203 -21.82 8.52 11.06
N VAL A 204 -23.06 8.99 11.12
CA VAL A 204 -23.63 9.63 12.33
C VAL A 204 -23.57 8.67 13.53
N GLY A 205 -23.08 9.14 14.69
CA GLY A 205 -23.03 8.35 15.92
C GLY A 205 -21.84 7.37 16.03
N TYR A 206 -20.97 7.29 15.01
CA TYR A 206 -19.80 6.39 15.06
C TYR A 206 -18.93 6.60 16.30
N ASN A 207 -18.59 7.85 16.62
CA ASN A 207 -17.70 8.17 17.74
C ASN A 207 -18.26 7.73 19.10
N GLU A 208 -19.56 7.85 19.29
CA GLU A 208 -20.27 7.46 20.50
C GLU A 208 -20.33 5.95 20.63
N PHE A 209 -20.64 5.26 19.52
CA PHE A 209 -20.68 3.80 19.45
C PHE A 209 -19.29 3.20 19.67
N LYS A 210 -18.28 3.68 18.95
CA LYS A 210 -16.87 3.23 19.06
C LYS A 210 -16.29 3.41 20.45
N LYS A 211 -16.73 4.44 21.21
CA LYS A 211 -16.32 4.65 22.60
C LYS A 211 -17.13 3.83 23.61
N GLY A 212 -18.12 3.07 23.18
CA GLY A 212 -19.02 2.34 24.05
C GLY A 212 -19.88 3.23 24.95
N THR A 213 -20.14 4.49 24.54
CA THR A 213 -21.02 5.42 25.27
C THR A 213 -22.50 5.24 24.92
N THR A 214 -22.76 4.48 23.87
CA THR A 214 -24.10 3.99 23.45
C THR A 214 -23.94 2.59 22.89
N ASP A 215 -25.01 1.79 23.06
CA ASP A 215 -25.11 0.44 22.48
C ASP A 215 -25.75 0.46 21.07
N GLU A 216 -26.26 1.61 20.63
CA GLU A 216 -26.89 1.79 19.32
C GLU A 216 -26.00 2.64 18.40
N PHE A 217 -25.82 2.21 17.16
CA PHE A 217 -25.13 2.94 16.10
C PHE A 217 -26.15 3.74 15.28
N ASP A 218 -26.27 5.03 15.54
CA ASP A 218 -27.32 5.88 14.94
C ASP A 218 -27.20 6.07 13.43
N GLY A 219 -26.00 5.91 12.88
CA GLY A 219 -25.70 6.07 11.45
C GLY A 219 -26.24 4.98 10.55
N ILE A 220 -26.80 3.90 11.10
CA ILE A 220 -27.34 2.78 10.35
C ILE A 220 -28.74 2.41 10.79
N GLU A 221 -29.56 1.82 9.91
CA GLU A 221 -30.90 1.33 10.28
C GLU A 221 -31.36 0.24 9.32
N LYS A 222 -31.90 -0.88 9.86
CA LYS A 222 -32.61 -1.91 9.10
C LYS A 222 -34.04 -1.45 8.83
N LEU A 223 -34.47 -1.53 7.57
CA LEU A 223 -35.85 -1.20 7.16
C LEU A 223 -36.70 -2.46 6.96
N ASP A 224 -36.12 -3.46 6.31
CA ASP A 224 -36.66 -4.82 6.17
C ASP A 224 -35.51 -5.80 5.88
N ASP A 225 -35.82 -7.09 5.62
CA ASP A 225 -34.78 -8.11 5.39
C ASP A 225 -33.89 -7.85 4.18
N TYR A 226 -34.30 -6.97 3.26
CA TYR A 226 -33.56 -6.64 2.04
C TYR A 226 -33.40 -5.14 1.82
N SER A 227 -33.64 -4.34 2.87
CA SER A 227 -33.52 -2.88 2.79
C SER A 227 -32.92 -2.34 4.07
N PHE A 228 -31.94 -1.46 3.92
CA PHE A 228 -31.30 -0.74 5.02
C PHE A 228 -30.94 0.67 4.59
N LYS A 229 -30.54 1.50 5.54
CA LYS A 229 -30.01 2.85 5.25
C LYS A 229 -28.81 3.15 6.09
N ILE A 230 -27.97 4.06 5.57
CA ILE A 230 -26.87 4.69 6.28
C ILE A 230 -27.07 6.21 6.27
N THR A 231 -26.51 6.91 7.26
CA THR A 231 -26.56 8.38 7.36
C THR A 231 -25.16 8.93 7.56
N ILE A 232 -24.69 9.73 6.60
CA ILE A 232 -23.38 10.37 6.57
C ILE A 232 -23.45 11.68 7.36
N LYS A 233 -22.43 12.00 8.14
CA LYS A 233 -22.30 13.24 8.90
C LYS A 233 -22.31 14.48 8.00
N ALA A 234 -22.83 15.59 8.51
CA ALA A 234 -22.88 16.86 7.80
C ALA A 234 -21.49 17.47 7.52
N ASP A 235 -20.54 17.26 8.42
CA ASP A 235 -19.16 17.77 8.30
C ASP A 235 -18.30 16.98 7.28
N GLU A 236 -18.77 15.81 6.85
CA GLU A 236 -18.15 15.06 5.74
C GLU A 236 -18.62 15.54 4.35
N LEU A 237 -19.64 16.38 4.28
CA LEU A 237 -20.29 16.77 3.02
C LEU A 237 -20.10 18.28 2.69
N PRO A 238 -20.07 18.67 1.39
CA PRO A 238 -20.00 17.76 0.23
C PRO A 238 -18.65 17.02 0.18
N TYR A 239 -18.62 15.89 -0.50
CA TYR A 239 -17.42 15.12 -0.74
C TYR A 239 -17.45 14.58 -2.16
N PHE A 240 -16.45 14.91 -3.00
CA PHE A 240 -16.45 14.51 -4.41
C PHE A 240 -16.48 12.98 -4.58
N GLU A 241 -15.68 12.30 -3.78
CA GLU A 241 -15.63 10.83 -3.75
C GLU A 241 -16.73 10.24 -2.85
N LEU A 242 -17.94 10.79 -2.93
CA LEU A 242 -19.08 10.34 -2.13
C LEU A 242 -19.32 8.83 -2.15
N PRO A 243 -19.09 8.10 -3.26
CA PRO A 243 -19.18 6.64 -3.28
C PRO A 243 -18.34 5.95 -2.20
N GLN A 244 -17.17 6.52 -1.86
CA GLN A 244 -16.33 5.98 -0.78
C GLN A 244 -17.04 5.98 0.59
N LEU A 245 -17.87 6.98 0.85
CA LEU A 245 -18.64 7.10 2.09
C LEU A 245 -19.92 6.25 2.09
N THR A 246 -20.27 5.68 0.95
CA THR A 246 -21.54 4.97 0.71
C THR A 246 -21.35 3.51 0.32
N VAL A 247 -20.11 3.03 0.18
CA VAL A 247 -19.85 1.62 -0.09
C VAL A 247 -20.08 0.78 1.17
N VAL A 248 -20.89 -0.27 1.05
CA VAL A 248 -21.14 -1.24 2.11
C VAL A 248 -21.07 -2.64 1.49
N GLY A 249 -20.36 -3.55 2.13
CA GLY A 249 -20.27 -4.97 1.75
C GLY A 249 -20.92 -5.88 2.79
N PRO A 250 -21.32 -7.09 2.42
CA PRO A 250 -21.85 -8.06 3.36
C PRO A 250 -20.74 -8.83 4.09
N SER A 251 -20.97 -9.18 5.35
CA SER A 251 -20.18 -10.13 6.14
C SER A 251 -21.09 -11.29 6.59
N PRO A 252 -20.64 -12.58 6.52
CA PRO A 252 -21.51 -13.74 6.74
C PRO A 252 -21.86 -13.93 8.22
N MET A 253 -22.85 -13.16 8.69
CA MET A 253 -23.27 -13.15 10.10
C MET A 253 -23.60 -14.55 10.63
N HIS A 254 -24.29 -15.37 9.85
CA HIS A 254 -24.70 -16.73 10.23
C HIS A 254 -23.50 -17.66 10.48
N TYR A 255 -22.36 -17.38 9.87
CA TYR A 255 -21.12 -18.14 10.01
C TYR A 255 -20.20 -17.56 11.11
N ILE A 256 -19.96 -16.25 11.09
CA ILE A 256 -19.07 -15.58 12.04
C ILE A 256 -19.71 -15.51 13.44
N ALA A 257 -21.00 -15.18 13.51
CA ALA A 257 -21.71 -14.93 14.76
C ALA A 257 -23.06 -15.65 14.83
N PRO A 258 -23.10 -17.02 14.74
CA PRO A 258 -24.35 -17.79 14.61
C PRO A 258 -25.32 -17.62 15.78
N ASN A 259 -24.84 -17.18 16.93
CA ASN A 259 -25.58 -16.99 18.18
C ASN A 259 -25.98 -15.55 18.47
N LEU A 260 -25.62 -14.61 17.55
CA LEU A 260 -26.08 -13.23 17.56
C LEU A 260 -27.21 -13.01 16.55
N SER A 261 -27.93 -11.93 16.72
CA SER A 261 -28.88 -11.34 15.76
C SER A 261 -28.85 -9.81 15.89
N LEU A 262 -29.27 -9.10 14.85
CA LEU A 262 -29.51 -7.68 14.99
C LEU A 262 -30.72 -7.39 15.88
N ALA A 263 -30.71 -6.26 16.55
CA ALA A 263 -31.92 -5.68 17.13
C ALA A 263 -32.91 -5.32 15.99
N ASP A 264 -34.20 -5.12 16.35
CA ASP A 264 -35.25 -4.93 15.34
C ASP A 264 -35.05 -3.71 14.44
N ASN A 265 -34.36 -2.68 14.95
CA ASN A 265 -33.97 -1.48 14.18
C ASN A 265 -32.63 -1.62 13.45
N GLY A 266 -31.91 -2.74 13.62
CA GLY A 266 -30.61 -3.01 13.02
C GLY A 266 -29.42 -2.19 13.55
N LYS A 267 -29.63 -1.41 14.63
CA LYS A 267 -28.61 -0.49 15.17
C LYS A 267 -27.69 -1.10 16.21
N SER A 268 -27.95 -2.32 16.66
CA SER A 268 -27.13 -3.03 17.64
C SER A 268 -27.24 -4.53 17.48
N LEU A 269 -26.28 -5.24 18.07
CA LEU A 269 -26.28 -6.70 18.17
C LEU A 269 -26.91 -7.15 19.49
N LYS A 270 -27.59 -8.30 19.46
CA LYS A 270 -28.19 -8.94 20.65
C LYS A 270 -28.02 -10.45 20.57
N VAL A 271 -28.09 -11.11 21.72
CA VAL A 271 -28.17 -12.59 21.75
C VAL A 271 -29.39 -13.05 20.97
N LYS A 272 -29.22 -14.03 20.09
CA LYS A 272 -30.27 -14.59 19.25
C LYS A 272 -31.41 -15.14 20.09
N ASP A 273 -32.64 -14.88 19.70
CA ASP A 273 -33.82 -15.29 20.43
C ASP A 273 -33.83 -16.82 20.70
N GLY A 274 -34.00 -17.20 21.95
CA GLY A 274 -33.98 -18.60 22.41
C GLY A 274 -32.59 -19.18 22.67
N TYR A 275 -31.52 -18.51 22.34
CA TYR A 275 -30.16 -18.89 22.72
C TYR A 275 -29.82 -18.44 24.14
N LYS A 276 -29.01 -19.22 24.82
CA LYS A 276 -28.45 -18.87 26.12
C LYS A 276 -26.96 -19.15 26.08
N VAL A 277 -26.16 -18.15 26.40
CA VAL A 277 -24.71 -18.27 26.53
C VAL A 277 -24.39 -19.44 27.48
N THR A 278 -23.57 -20.36 27.02
CA THR A 278 -23.17 -21.56 27.68
C THR A 278 -21.81 -21.42 28.40
N ASP A 279 -21.50 -22.38 29.27
CA ASP A 279 -20.14 -22.44 29.84
C ASP A 279 -19.08 -22.81 28.78
N GLU A 280 -19.48 -23.41 27.65
CA GLU A 280 -18.63 -23.69 26.50
C GLU A 280 -18.29 -22.39 25.76
N ASP A 281 -19.25 -21.50 25.51
CA ASP A 281 -18.97 -20.16 24.91
C ASP A 281 -17.95 -19.36 25.72
N LYS A 282 -18.08 -19.40 27.06
CA LYS A 282 -17.14 -18.73 27.95
C LYS A 282 -15.75 -19.37 27.90
N LYS A 283 -15.68 -20.67 27.80
CA LYS A 283 -14.42 -21.42 27.70
C LYS A 283 -13.75 -21.12 26.34
N ASP A 284 -14.50 -21.22 25.25
CA ASP A 284 -13.99 -20.92 23.90
C ASP A 284 -13.47 -19.49 23.79
N PHE A 285 -14.23 -18.52 24.32
CA PHE A 285 -13.78 -17.14 24.36
C PHE A 285 -12.46 -16.98 25.14
N ALA A 286 -12.38 -17.58 26.35
CA ALA A 286 -11.16 -17.51 27.13
C ALA A 286 -9.97 -18.19 26.42
N GLU A 287 -10.20 -19.31 25.74
CA GLU A 287 -9.19 -20.02 24.94
C GLU A 287 -8.73 -19.21 23.76
N SER A 288 -9.65 -18.53 23.03
CA SER A 288 -9.30 -17.63 21.92
C SER A 288 -8.47 -16.44 22.40
N VAL A 289 -8.80 -15.86 23.54
CA VAL A 289 -8.00 -14.78 24.15
C VAL A 289 -6.62 -15.29 24.58
N ASP A 290 -6.53 -16.49 25.16
CA ASP A 290 -5.25 -17.08 25.55
C ASP A 290 -4.34 -17.31 24.33
N ASN A 291 -4.91 -17.84 23.23
CA ASN A 291 -4.18 -18.03 21.97
C ASN A 291 -3.69 -16.69 21.40
N LYS A 292 -4.51 -15.65 21.44
CA LYS A 292 -4.10 -14.31 21.01
C LYS A 292 -2.94 -13.75 21.84
N ILE A 293 -3.00 -13.92 23.15
CA ILE A 293 -1.93 -13.52 24.06
C ILE A 293 -0.64 -14.29 23.78
N GLU A 294 -0.72 -15.61 23.51
CA GLU A 294 0.45 -16.41 23.16
C GLU A 294 1.10 -15.90 21.87
N LYS A 295 0.27 -15.67 20.83
CA LYS A 295 0.72 -15.14 19.55
C LYS A 295 1.41 -13.76 19.68
N ILE A 296 0.82 -12.82 20.45
CA ILE A 296 1.46 -11.51 20.71
C ILE A 296 2.83 -11.68 21.38
N LYS A 297 2.96 -12.64 22.29
CA LYS A 297 4.25 -12.92 22.96
C LYS A 297 5.27 -13.53 22.00
N GLU A 298 4.84 -14.48 21.16
CA GLU A 298 5.70 -15.11 20.16
C GLU A 298 6.19 -14.09 19.14
N GLU A 299 5.31 -13.23 18.58
CA GLU A 299 5.67 -12.16 17.66
C GLU A 299 6.65 -11.15 18.28
N PHE A 300 6.48 -10.85 19.58
CA PHE A 300 7.44 -10.00 20.30
C PHE A 300 8.80 -10.68 20.45
N ASP A 301 8.83 -11.96 20.87
CA ASP A 301 10.06 -12.72 21.07
C ASP A 301 10.81 -12.95 19.73
N GLU A 302 10.09 -13.11 18.61
CA GLU A 302 10.67 -13.18 17.27
C GLU A 302 11.29 -11.85 16.83
N SER A 303 10.59 -10.73 17.10
CA SER A 303 11.08 -9.39 16.77
C SER A 303 12.26 -8.97 17.64
N TYR A 304 12.32 -9.46 18.87
CA TYR A 304 13.36 -9.13 19.86
C TYR A 304 13.96 -10.39 20.50
N PRO A 305 14.72 -11.19 19.75
CA PRO A 305 15.27 -12.46 20.24
C PRO A 305 16.30 -12.27 21.37
N GLU A 306 16.86 -11.07 21.51
CA GLU A 306 17.78 -10.69 22.59
C GLU A 306 17.45 -9.28 23.09
N GLU A 307 17.49 -9.10 24.42
CA GLU A 307 17.29 -7.80 25.05
C GLU A 307 18.46 -6.85 24.71
N PRO A 308 18.20 -5.67 24.10
CA PRO A 308 19.26 -4.73 23.73
C PRO A 308 20.01 -4.14 24.94
N LYS A 309 21.24 -3.65 24.71
CA LYS A 309 22.08 -3.10 25.79
C LYS A 309 21.46 -1.86 26.40
N GLU A 310 21.53 -1.76 27.71
CA GLU A 310 21.05 -0.60 28.47
C GLU A 310 21.70 0.70 27.98
N GLY A 311 20.88 1.69 27.62
CA GLY A 311 21.31 3.01 27.14
C GLY A 311 21.53 3.13 25.62
N SER A 312 21.33 2.08 24.83
CA SER A 312 21.26 2.17 23.36
C SER A 312 19.89 2.69 22.89
N ASP A 313 19.81 3.16 21.65
CA ASP A 313 18.53 3.59 21.08
C ASP A 313 17.60 2.37 20.84
N GLU A 314 18.14 1.24 20.41
CA GLU A 314 17.43 -0.05 20.30
C GLU A 314 16.80 -0.48 21.65
N ARG A 315 17.43 -0.12 22.78
CA ARG A 315 16.87 -0.39 24.11
C ARG A 315 15.61 0.41 24.38
N LYS A 316 15.52 1.64 23.90
CA LYS A 316 14.31 2.46 24.07
C LYS A 316 13.15 1.91 23.25
N GLU A 317 13.43 1.50 22.01
CA GLU A 317 12.45 0.88 21.13
C GLU A 317 11.93 -0.43 21.72
N TYR A 318 12.84 -1.25 22.22
CA TYR A 318 12.50 -2.48 22.95
C TYR A 318 11.61 -2.19 24.18
N ASP A 319 11.98 -1.20 25.02
CA ASP A 319 11.22 -0.86 26.23
C ASP A 319 9.82 -0.31 25.89
N GLU A 320 9.68 0.44 24.78
CA GLU A 320 8.39 0.91 24.26
C GLU A 320 7.55 -0.25 23.72
N ALA A 321 8.11 -1.11 22.90
CA ALA A 321 7.44 -2.30 22.36
C ALA A 321 7.06 -3.30 23.47
N LEU A 322 7.93 -3.51 24.46
CA LEU A 322 7.65 -4.34 25.63
C LEU A 322 6.47 -3.81 26.43
N LYS A 323 6.45 -2.49 26.64
CA LYS A 323 5.35 -1.84 27.34
C LYS A 323 4.04 -1.96 26.56
N GLU A 324 4.06 -1.78 25.26
CA GLU A 324 2.87 -1.93 24.41
C GLU A 324 2.34 -3.37 24.46
N LYS A 325 3.21 -4.35 24.31
CA LYS A 325 2.88 -5.77 24.46
C LYS A 325 2.26 -6.05 25.85
N ASP A 326 2.87 -5.55 26.94
CA ASP A 326 2.36 -5.78 28.29
C ASP A 326 1.00 -5.10 28.52
N ASP A 327 0.76 -3.91 27.97
CA ASP A 327 -0.52 -3.21 28.03
C ASP A 327 -1.60 -4.00 27.24
N GLN A 328 -1.30 -4.47 26.00
CA GLN A 328 -2.21 -5.32 25.21
C GLN A 328 -2.54 -6.65 25.89
N VAL A 329 -1.53 -7.35 26.38
CA VAL A 329 -1.72 -8.61 27.13
C VAL A 329 -2.60 -8.39 28.36
N LYS A 330 -2.39 -7.29 29.07
CA LYS A 330 -3.19 -6.96 30.27
C LYS A 330 -4.64 -6.67 29.87
N ASP A 331 -4.90 -5.89 28.83
CA ASP A 331 -6.26 -5.58 28.39
C ASP A 331 -7.00 -6.84 27.93
N LEU A 332 -6.32 -7.77 27.24
CA LEU A 332 -6.84 -9.09 26.90
C LEU A 332 -7.12 -9.96 28.14
N GLU A 333 -6.23 -9.99 29.12
CA GLU A 333 -6.46 -10.68 30.39
C GLU A 333 -7.65 -10.10 31.18
N ASP A 334 -7.79 -8.78 31.18
CA ASP A 334 -8.89 -8.09 31.83
C ASP A 334 -10.25 -8.40 31.13
N SER A 335 -10.26 -8.60 29.80
CA SER A 335 -11.47 -8.96 29.04
C SER A 335 -12.08 -10.32 29.44
N LYS A 336 -11.28 -11.24 29.97
CA LYS A 336 -11.74 -12.55 30.46
C LYS A 336 -12.34 -12.52 31.87
N GLN A 337 -12.19 -11.42 32.62
CA GLN A 337 -12.49 -11.39 34.04
C GLN A 337 -13.92 -10.90 34.34
N GLY A 338 -14.53 -11.46 35.35
CA GLY A 338 -15.81 -11.02 35.87
C GLY A 338 -17.02 -11.75 35.29
N ASP A 339 -18.20 -11.15 35.53
CA ASP A 339 -19.48 -11.63 34.99
C ASP A 339 -19.75 -10.84 33.70
N ILE A 340 -19.23 -11.35 32.55
CA ILE A 340 -19.32 -10.70 31.25
C ILE A 340 -20.77 -10.75 30.78
N ASP A 341 -21.29 -9.61 30.30
CA ASP A 341 -22.60 -9.55 29.65
C ASP A 341 -22.68 -10.57 28.51
N PRO A 342 -23.75 -11.37 28.40
CA PRO A 342 -23.90 -12.39 27.37
C PRO A 342 -23.77 -11.88 25.95
N THR A 343 -24.28 -10.69 25.64
CA THR A 343 -24.18 -10.09 24.30
C THR A 343 -22.73 -9.68 24.04
N ARG A 344 -22.10 -9.04 25.02
CA ARG A 344 -20.69 -8.64 24.93
C ARG A 344 -19.76 -9.83 24.66
N LEU A 345 -19.92 -10.91 25.42
CA LEU A 345 -19.12 -12.12 25.23
C LEU A 345 -19.23 -12.68 23.80
N LEU A 346 -20.45 -12.72 23.25
CA LEU A 346 -20.63 -13.25 21.89
C LEU A 346 -20.10 -12.30 20.80
N ILE A 347 -20.15 -10.98 21.03
CA ILE A 347 -19.53 -9.99 20.10
C ILE A 347 -18.01 -10.15 20.14
N ASP A 348 -17.41 -10.22 21.33
CA ASP A 348 -15.97 -10.38 21.49
C ASP A 348 -15.47 -11.71 20.88
N LYS A 349 -16.24 -12.79 21.08
CA LYS A 349 -15.97 -14.10 20.46
C LYS A 349 -16.05 -14.01 18.92
N ALA A 350 -17.04 -13.31 18.36
CA ALA A 350 -17.17 -13.12 16.93
C ALA A 350 -16.01 -12.30 16.34
N SER A 351 -15.58 -11.24 17.03
CA SER A 351 -14.43 -10.41 16.63
C SER A 351 -13.14 -11.24 16.54
N LEU A 352 -12.88 -12.08 17.56
CA LEU A 352 -11.71 -12.97 17.55
C LEU A 352 -11.82 -14.05 16.46
N PHE A 353 -13.02 -14.65 16.27
CA PHE A 353 -13.21 -15.65 15.22
C PHE A 353 -13.00 -15.05 13.82
N GLU A 354 -13.52 -13.86 13.54
CA GLU A 354 -13.32 -13.19 12.25
C GLU A 354 -11.83 -12.97 11.97
N THR A 355 -11.09 -12.52 12.97
CA THR A 355 -9.72 -12.04 12.77
C THR A 355 -8.64 -13.09 12.96
N GLU A 356 -8.91 -14.20 13.63
CA GLU A 356 -7.93 -15.28 13.84
C GLU A 356 -8.22 -16.54 13.00
N ASP A 357 -9.51 -16.88 12.79
CA ASP A 357 -9.90 -18.10 12.09
C ASP A 357 -10.40 -17.81 10.66
N TYR A 358 -11.45 -16.98 10.53
CA TYR A 358 -12.07 -16.68 9.24
C TYR A 358 -11.12 -15.95 8.30
N ARG A 359 -10.30 -15.06 8.83
CA ARG A 359 -9.26 -14.33 8.10
C ARG A 359 -8.32 -15.27 7.33
N LEU A 360 -7.91 -16.37 7.92
CA LEU A 360 -6.98 -17.33 7.31
C LEU A 360 -7.70 -18.44 6.53
N ASN A 361 -9.00 -18.64 6.79
CA ASN A 361 -9.81 -19.73 6.25
C ASN A 361 -11.23 -19.23 5.92
N PRO A 362 -11.42 -18.40 4.91
CA PRO A 362 -12.72 -17.80 4.59
C PRO A 362 -13.66 -18.84 3.93
N ALA A 363 -14.22 -19.74 4.75
CA ALA A 363 -15.02 -20.87 4.26
C ALA A 363 -16.36 -20.47 3.64
N VAL A 364 -16.94 -19.32 4.05
CA VAL A 364 -18.21 -18.80 3.54
C VAL A 364 -17.98 -17.44 2.89
N VAL A 365 -18.12 -17.37 1.58
CA VAL A 365 -17.82 -16.18 0.76
C VAL A 365 -18.94 -15.90 -0.24
N CYS A 366 -18.94 -14.74 -0.88
CA CYS A 366 -20.02 -14.35 -1.80
C CYS A 366 -19.57 -14.17 -3.27
N GLY A 367 -18.29 -14.31 -3.57
CA GLY A 367 -17.75 -14.16 -4.93
C GLY A 367 -17.90 -15.37 -5.82
N PRO A 368 -17.35 -15.32 -7.05
CA PRO A 368 -17.41 -16.43 -8.01
C PRO A 368 -16.64 -17.67 -7.59
N TYR A 369 -15.73 -17.59 -6.65
CA TYR A 369 -14.96 -18.73 -6.15
C TYR A 369 -15.02 -18.87 -4.64
N LYS A 370 -14.92 -20.14 -4.19
CA LYS A 370 -14.81 -20.55 -2.79
C LYS A 370 -13.37 -20.87 -2.45
N PHE A 371 -13.01 -20.65 -1.20
CA PHE A 371 -11.73 -21.07 -0.65
C PHE A 371 -11.72 -22.59 -0.40
N ASP A 372 -10.72 -23.28 -0.94
CA ASP A 372 -10.52 -24.70 -0.69
C ASP A 372 -9.39 -24.94 0.31
N GLU A 373 -8.19 -24.36 0.05
CA GLU A 373 -7.06 -24.44 0.98
C GLU A 373 -5.97 -23.39 0.65
N TYR A 374 -5.19 -23.04 1.67
CA TYR A 374 -3.88 -22.40 1.54
C TYR A 374 -2.82 -23.30 2.16
N LYS A 375 -1.88 -23.75 1.36
CA LYS A 375 -0.82 -24.65 1.79
C LYS A 375 0.36 -24.61 0.81
N ASN A 376 1.58 -24.72 1.34
CA ASN A 376 2.80 -24.75 0.55
C ASN A 376 2.90 -23.54 -0.41
N ASN A 377 2.62 -22.35 0.10
CA ASN A 377 2.61 -21.11 -0.68
C ASN A 377 1.70 -21.18 -1.94
N MET A 378 0.56 -21.84 -1.81
CA MET A 378 -0.41 -22.04 -2.86
C MET A 378 -1.83 -21.88 -2.30
N VAL A 379 -2.64 -21.02 -2.94
CA VAL A 379 -4.07 -20.89 -2.69
C VAL A 379 -4.82 -21.68 -3.75
N LYS A 380 -5.77 -22.51 -3.34
CA LYS A 380 -6.67 -23.23 -4.24
C LYS A 380 -8.10 -22.76 -4.05
N LEU A 381 -8.75 -22.47 -5.15
CA LEU A 381 -10.12 -21.98 -5.20
C LEU A 381 -10.94 -22.83 -6.17
N SER A 382 -12.21 -23.07 -5.83
CA SER A 382 -13.19 -23.76 -6.69
C SER A 382 -14.40 -22.88 -6.96
N LEU A 383 -15.04 -23.12 -8.11
CA LEU A 383 -16.19 -22.35 -8.58
C LEU A 383 -17.33 -22.35 -7.56
N ASN A 384 -17.90 -21.17 -7.30
CA ASN A 384 -19.08 -21.00 -6.45
C ASN A 384 -20.36 -21.09 -7.30
N GLU A 385 -21.06 -22.21 -7.22
CA GLU A 385 -22.31 -22.43 -7.97
C GLU A 385 -23.47 -21.52 -7.53
N ASN A 386 -23.40 -20.94 -6.33
CA ASN A 386 -24.40 -20.03 -5.79
C ASN A 386 -24.21 -18.58 -6.23
N TYR A 387 -23.07 -18.25 -6.86
CA TYR A 387 -22.80 -16.90 -7.36
C TYR A 387 -23.80 -16.49 -8.46
N THR A 388 -24.45 -15.33 -8.29
CA THR A 388 -25.49 -14.86 -9.20
C THR A 388 -24.96 -14.11 -10.42
N GLY A 389 -23.70 -13.69 -10.41
CA GLY A 389 -23.03 -12.95 -11.49
C GLY A 389 -22.52 -11.59 -11.02
N ASN A 390 -21.62 -11.01 -11.80
CA ASN A 390 -21.05 -9.68 -11.57
C ASN A 390 -22.02 -8.56 -12.00
N PHE A 391 -21.53 -7.31 -11.99
CA PHE A 391 -22.33 -6.12 -12.37
C PHE A 391 -22.82 -6.14 -13.82
N ASN A 392 -22.22 -6.93 -14.73
CA ASN A 392 -22.69 -7.18 -16.09
C ASN A 392 -23.66 -8.37 -16.19
N GLY A 393 -23.82 -9.14 -15.12
CA GLY A 393 -24.56 -10.39 -15.10
C GLY A 393 -23.77 -11.60 -15.59
N ASP A 394 -22.46 -11.45 -15.82
CA ASP A 394 -21.57 -12.52 -16.26
C ASP A 394 -21.18 -13.41 -15.08
N LYS A 395 -20.97 -14.71 -15.36
CA LYS A 395 -20.54 -15.71 -14.36
C LYS A 395 -19.25 -16.38 -14.80
N ALA A 396 -18.38 -16.60 -13.85
CA ALA A 396 -17.16 -17.39 -14.05
C ALA A 396 -17.51 -18.81 -14.53
N THR A 397 -16.67 -19.34 -15.40
CA THR A 397 -16.85 -20.67 -16.02
C THR A 397 -15.65 -21.59 -15.82
N ILE A 398 -14.51 -21.08 -15.39
CA ILE A 398 -13.30 -21.86 -15.11
C ILE A 398 -13.51 -22.59 -13.77
N PRO A 399 -13.43 -23.94 -13.71
CA PRO A 399 -13.77 -24.67 -12.50
C PRO A 399 -12.84 -24.42 -11.32
N HIS A 400 -11.53 -24.26 -11.56
CA HIS A 400 -10.53 -24.14 -10.54
C HIS A 400 -9.56 -22.99 -10.80
N ILE A 401 -9.10 -22.34 -9.73
CA ILE A 401 -8.00 -21.38 -9.76
C ILE A 401 -6.94 -21.82 -8.76
N ILE A 402 -5.69 -21.74 -9.17
CA ILE A 402 -4.53 -21.91 -8.28
C ILE A 402 -3.70 -20.63 -8.38
N ILE A 403 -3.42 -20.01 -7.22
CA ILE A 403 -2.46 -18.92 -7.11
C ILE A 403 -1.24 -19.49 -6.41
N GLN A 404 -0.09 -19.51 -7.10
CA GLN A 404 1.12 -20.20 -6.65
C GLN A 404 2.32 -19.26 -6.62
N VAL A 405 3.07 -19.30 -5.51
CA VAL A 405 4.36 -18.61 -5.42
C VAL A 405 5.37 -19.31 -6.33
N ILE A 406 6.03 -18.53 -7.17
CA ILE A 406 7.08 -18.97 -8.09
C ILE A 406 8.31 -18.07 -7.96
N ASN A 407 9.46 -18.55 -8.42
CA ASN A 407 10.63 -17.70 -8.60
C ASN A 407 10.39 -16.75 -9.79
N PRO A 408 10.38 -15.40 -9.59
CA PRO A 408 10.14 -14.44 -10.66
C PRO A 408 11.15 -14.54 -11.82
N ASN A 409 12.36 -15.04 -11.58
CA ASN A 409 13.40 -15.11 -12.60
C ASN A 409 13.10 -16.16 -13.69
N ILE A 410 12.23 -17.11 -13.42
CA ILE A 410 11.79 -18.14 -14.38
C ILE A 410 10.34 -17.96 -14.84
N ALA A 411 9.66 -16.88 -14.43
CA ALA A 411 8.24 -16.67 -14.73
C ALA A 411 7.92 -16.72 -16.24
N VAL A 412 8.79 -16.12 -17.07
CA VAL A 412 8.59 -16.09 -18.51
C VAL A 412 8.75 -17.50 -19.11
N ASP A 413 9.71 -18.29 -18.64
CA ASP A 413 9.90 -19.68 -19.08
C ASP A 413 8.68 -20.55 -18.68
N LEU A 414 8.14 -20.35 -17.47
CA LEU A 414 6.93 -21.05 -17.01
C LEU A 414 5.70 -20.69 -17.85
N LEU A 415 5.53 -19.42 -18.24
CA LEU A 415 4.50 -18.99 -19.18
C LEU A 415 4.67 -19.63 -20.56
N GLU A 416 5.89 -19.60 -21.13
CA GLU A 416 6.16 -20.19 -22.45
C GLU A 416 5.90 -21.69 -22.50
N ASN A 417 6.13 -22.40 -21.39
CA ASN A 417 5.91 -23.83 -21.25
C ASN A 417 4.44 -24.17 -20.91
N GLY A 418 3.64 -23.19 -20.46
CA GLY A 418 2.28 -23.41 -19.97
C GLY A 418 2.22 -24.02 -18.57
N ASP A 419 3.28 -23.84 -17.78
CA ASP A 419 3.34 -24.30 -16.38
C ASP A 419 2.61 -23.32 -15.44
N ILE A 420 2.47 -22.05 -15.83
CA ILE A 420 1.53 -21.05 -15.29
C ILE A 420 0.78 -20.41 -16.44
N ASP A 421 -0.39 -19.83 -16.17
CA ASP A 421 -1.23 -19.18 -17.17
C ASP A 421 -1.08 -17.68 -17.22
N ILE A 422 -0.85 -17.05 -16.07
CA ILE A 422 -0.78 -15.60 -15.93
C ILE A 422 0.37 -15.23 -15.00
N TRP A 423 1.12 -14.21 -15.41
CA TRP A 423 2.09 -13.47 -14.60
C TRP A 423 1.81 -11.99 -14.73
N GLU A 424 1.33 -11.35 -13.65
CA GLU A 424 0.88 -9.95 -13.65
C GLU A 424 1.95 -9.00 -13.09
N ASP A 425 1.83 -7.73 -13.47
CA ASP A 425 2.49 -6.57 -12.86
C ASP A 425 4.02 -6.58 -12.95
N GLU A 426 4.58 -7.19 -14.00
CA GLU A 426 6.02 -7.16 -14.23
C GLU A 426 6.52 -5.74 -14.55
N MET A 427 7.53 -5.29 -13.81
CA MET A 427 8.10 -3.95 -13.96
C MET A 427 9.60 -3.96 -14.32
N LYS A 428 10.30 -5.08 -14.18
CA LYS A 428 11.74 -5.14 -14.46
C LYS A 428 12.02 -5.26 -15.96
N GLY A 429 12.74 -4.27 -16.50
CA GLY A 429 12.99 -4.12 -17.93
C GLY A 429 13.51 -5.39 -18.62
N GLY A 430 14.44 -6.12 -18.00
CA GLY A 430 14.99 -7.34 -18.57
C GLY A 430 13.96 -8.47 -18.74
N ARG A 431 13.01 -8.63 -17.80
CA ARG A 431 11.91 -9.62 -17.93
C ARG A 431 10.84 -9.13 -18.90
N ILE A 432 10.56 -7.82 -18.94
CA ILE A 432 9.68 -7.24 -19.95
C ILE A 432 10.20 -7.50 -21.36
N ASP A 433 11.52 -7.37 -21.60
CA ASP A 433 12.14 -7.69 -22.89
C ASP A 433 11.99 -9.17 -23.26
N GLN A 434 12.12 -10.08 -22.28
CA GLN A 434 11.87 -11.52 -22.49
C GLN A 434 10.39 -11.79 -22.84
N MET A 435 9.44 -11.18 -22.09
CA MET A 435 8.01 -11.30 -22.39
C MET A 435 7.66 -10.79 -23.80
N LYS A 436 8.23 -9.65 -24.21
CA LYS A 436 8.05 -9.11 -25.57
C LYS A 436 8.64 -10.02 -26.66
N ALA A 437 9.76 -10.66 -26.38
CA ALA A 437 10.34 -11.64 -27.31
C ALA A 437 9.45 -12.89 -27.42
N ALA A 438 8.88 -13.36 -26.33
CA ALA A 438 7.95 -14.49 -26.29
C ALA A 438 6.62 -14.17 -27.02
N GLU A 439 6.09 -12.95 -26.85
CA GLU A 439 4.92 -12.45 -27.58
C GLU A 439 5.18 -12.40 -29.09
N GLN A 440 6.31 -11.80 -29.51
CA GLN A 440 6.70 -11.75 -30.93
C GLN A 440 6.88 -13.14 -31.55
N ALA A 441 7.30 -14.11 -30.73
CA ALA A 441 7.37 -15.53 -31.16
C ALA A 441 6.00 -16.24 -31.18
N GLY A 442 4.94 -15.57 -30.74
CA GLY A 442 3.57 -16.09 -30.66
C GLY A 442 3.37 -17.14 -29.57
N LYS A 443 4.24 -17.17 -28.55
CA LYS A 443 4.16 -18.13 -27.45
C LYS A 443 3.21 -17.71 -26.34
N ILE A 444 3.12 -16.41 -26.07
CA ILE A 444 2.27 -15.83 -25.04
C ILE A 444 1.50 -14.62 -25.58
N GLY A 445 0.44 -14.20 -24.88
CA GLY A 445 -0.15 -12.88 -24.97
C GLY A 445 0.53 -11.92 -24.00
N LEU A 446 0.54 -10.64 -24.33
CA LEU A 446 1.15 -9.59 -23.51
C LEU A 446 0.25 -8.37 -23.45
N GLY A 447 -0.08 -7.92 -22.24
CA GLY A 447 -0.73 -6.66 -21.98
C GLY A 447 0.17 -5.70 -21.23
N GLN A 448 -0.18 -4.42 -21.25
CA GLN A 448 0.55 -3.39 -20.50
C GLN A 448 -0.37 -2.25 -20.09
N PHE A 449 -0.04 -1.61 -18.97
CA PHE A 449 -0.73 -0.40 -18.52
C PHE A 449 0.23 0.52 -17.75
N GLU A 450 -0.14 1.81 -17.68
CA GLU A 450 0.60 2.80 -16.92
C GLU A 450 0.34 2.61 -15.41
N ARG A 451 1.39 2.63 -14.60
CA ARG A 451 1.24 2.60 -13.14
C ARG A 451 0.37 3.75 -12.65
N ASN A 452 -0.54 3.45 -11.74
CA ASN A 452 -1.28 4.47 -11.00
C ASN A 452 -0.45 4.96 -9.81
N GLY A 453 0.68 5.63 -10.11
CA GLY A 453 1.63 6.09 -9.10
C GLY A 453 3.00 6.43 -9.68
N PHE A 454 3.95 6.78 -8.82
CA PHE A 454 5.33 7.10 -9.19
C PHE A 454 6.33 6.80 -8.06
N GLY A 455 7.61 6.65 -8.41
CA GLY A 455 8.71 6.69 -7.45
C GLY A 455 9.11 8.13 -7.17
N ASN A 456 9.47 8.47 -5.93
CA ASN A 456 9.74 9.84 -5.50
C ASN A 456 10.88 9.97 -4.48
N ILE A 457 11.34 11.20 -4.27
CA ILE A 457 12.05 11.62 -3.07
C ILE A 457 11.09 12.46 -2.24
N THR A 458 10.75 12.00 -1.05
CA THR A 458 9.86 12.70 -0.10
C THR A 458 10.67 13.51 0.91
N PHE A 459 10.20 14.69 1.31
CA PHE A 459 10.87 15.57 2.25
C PHE A 459 10.07 15.81 3.53
N LEU A 460 10.78 16.02 4.66
CA LEU A 460 10.22 16.74 5.80
C LEU A 460 10.30 18.24 5.49
N THR A 461 9.13 18.90 5.38
CA THR A 461 9.05 20.31 4.92
C THR A 461 9.01 21.32 6.05
N ASP A 462 9.06 20.87 7.31
CA ASP A 462 8.97 21.73 8.51
C ASP A 462 10.32 21.94 9.21
N ARG A 463 11.36 21.20 8.83
CA ARG A 463 12.64 21.17 9.56
C ARG A 463 13.86 21.03 8.64
N GLY A 464 15.07 21.17 9.24
CA GLY A 464 16.31 21.08 8.49
C GLY A 464 16.45 22.12 7.38
N SER A 465 17.27 21.84 6.39
CA SER A 465 17.42 22.67 5.18
C SER A 465 16.25 22.44 4.20
N THR A 466 15.61 21.28 4.24
CA THR A 466 14.49 20.92 3.37
C THR A 466 13.18 21.68 3.69
N LYS A 467 13.12 22.44 4.79
CA LYS A 467 12.02 23.37 5.06
C LYS A 467 11.89 24.49 4.04
N TYR A 468 12.98 24.84 3.34
CA TYR A 468 12.97 25.85 2.29
C TYR A 468 12.61 25.21 0.95
N LYS A 469 11.53 25.65 0.33
CA LYS A 469 11.11 25.12 -0.96
C LYS A 469 12.17 25.28 -2.04
N GLU A 470 12.94 26.39 -2.00
CA GLU A 470 14.02 26.64 -2.93
C GLU A 470 15.15 25.60 -2.82
N VAL A 471 15.36 25.01 -1.63
CA VAL A 471 16.30 23.89 -1.46
C VAL A 471 15.74 22.64 -2.14
N ARG A 472 14.46 22.31 -1.93
CA ARG A 472 13.82 21.14 -2.55
C ARG A 472 13.77 21.27 -4.08
N GLN A 473 13.42 22.47 -4.58
CA GLN A 473 13.44 22.78 -6.02
C GLN A 473 14.87 22.72 -6.59
N ALA A 474 15.89 23.18 -5.86
CA ALA A 474 17.29 23.05 -6.27
C ALA A 474 17.69 21.58 -6.39
N ILE A 475 17.31 20.71 -5.42
CA ILE A 475 17.54 19.26 -5.47
C ILE A 475 16.92 18.68 -6.75
N ALA A 476 15.68 19.06 -7.09
CA ALA A 476 15.01 18.58 -8.31
C ALA A 476 15.77 18.96 -9.59
N TYR A 477 16.42 20.14 -9.63
CA TYR A 477 17.30 20.55 -10.74
C TYR A 477 18.69 19.91 -10.71
N LEU A 478 19.03 19.13 -9.68
CA LEU A 478 20.30 18.40 -9.58
C LEU A 478 20.19 16.91 -9.96
N LEU A 479 19.02 16.50 -10.42
CA LEU A 479 18.71 15.12 -10.87
C LEU A 479 18.50 15.06 -12.38
N ASP A 480 19.11 14.09 -13.04
CA ASP A 480 18.65 13.62 -14.34
C ASP A 480 17.62 12.50 -14.12
N ARG A 481 16.33 12.89 -14.12
CA ARG A 481 15.25 11.96 -13.87
C ARG A 481 15.05 10.93 -15.00
N ASN A 482 15.56 11.20 -16.22
CA ASN A 482 15.49 10.25 -17.32
C ASN A 482 16.36 9.01 -17.07
N GLU A 483 17.43 9.11 -16.25
CA GLU A 483 18.22 7.94 -15.89
C GLU A 483 17.42 6.91 -15.07
N PHE A 484 16.47 7.34 -14.25
CA PHE A 484 15.58 6.42 -13.54
C PHE A 484 14.67 5.67 -14.51
N VAL A 485 14.10 6.36 -15.49
CA VAL A 485 13.29 5.73 -16.54
C VAL A 485 14.11 4.73 -17.35
N THR A 486 15.34 5.11 -17.74
CA THR A 486 16.17 4.28 -18.62
C THR A 486 16.79 3.10 -17.89
N ASN A 487 17.40 3.33 -16.72
CA ASN A 487 18.21 2.34 -16.04
C ASN A 487 17.37 1.41 -15.15
N TYR A 488 16.37 1.95 -14.43
CA TYR A 488 15.51 1.15 -13.57
C TYR A 488 14.32 0.55 -14.33
N ALA A 489 13.56 1.39 -15.03
CA ALA A 489 12.37 0.92 -15.76
C ALA A 489 12.69 0.36 -17.16
N GLY A 490 13.98 0.22 -17.54
CA GLY A 490 14.38 -0.31 -18.85
C GLY A 490 13.83 0.50 -20.04
N GLY A 491 13.50 1.76 -19.84
CA GLY A 491 12.82 2.60 -20.84
C GLY A 491 11.29 2.48 -20.83
N TYR A 492 10.73 1.62 -19.97
CA TYR A 492 9.27 1.40 -19.85
C TYR A 492 8.69 2.31 -18.75
N GLY A 493 8.63 3.59 -19.03
CA GLY A 493 8.12 4.60 -18.12
C GLY A 493 8.35 6.01 -18.61
N VAL A 494 7.92 6.98 -17.84
CA VAL A 494 8.08 8.40 -18.11
C VAL A 494 8.38 9.18 -16.82
N VAL A 495 8.97 10.37 -16.98
CA VAL A 495 9.11 11.33 -15.88
C VAL A 495 7.77 12.02 -15.66
N THR A 496 7.32 12.13 -14.39
CA THR A 496 6.11 12.87 -14.00
C THR A 496 6.45 14.14 -13.23
N ASN A 497 5.56 15.15 -13.28
CA ASN A 497 5.82 16.45 -12.69
C ASN A 497 4.79 16.88 -11.61
N GLY A 498 3.75 16.10 -11.40
CA GLY A 498 2.69 16.40 -10.43
C GLY A 498 2.31 15.19 -9.59
N TYR A 499 1.30 15.38 -8.74
CA TYR A 499 0.72 14.34 -7.88
C TYR A 499 -0.46 13.68 -8.59
N TYR A 500 -0.14 12.80 -9.53
CA TYR A 500 -1.11 12.07 -10.34
C TYR A 500 -0.52 10.76 -10.87
N GLY A 501 -1.40 9.79 -11.09
CA GLY A 501 -1.10 8.60 -11.89
C GLY A 501 -1.51 8.81 -13.35
N LEU A 502 -0.73 8.30 -14.29
CA LEU A 502 -0.98 8.47 -15.74
C LEU A 502 -2.26 7.75 -16.20
N SER A 503 -2.69 6.75 -15.46
CA SER A 503 -3.93 6.00 -15.73
C SER A 503 -5.18 6.68 -15.17
N GLN A 504 -5.05 7.62 -14.25
CA GLN A 504 -6.20 8.31 -13.63
C GLN A 504 -7.03 9.06 -14.68
N TRP A 505 -8.36 9.05 -14.49
CA TRP A 505 -9.29 9.72 -15.40
C TRP A 505 -9.03 11.23 -15.51
N MET A 506 -8.65 11.89 -14.41
CA MET A 506 -8.30 13.32 -14.40
C MET A 506 -7.13 13.60 -15.34
N TYR A 507 -6.08 12.78 -15.27
CA TYR A 507 -4.91 12.93 -16.13
C TYR A 507 -5.25 12.62 -17.60
N LYS A 508 -6.06 11.60 -17.87
CA LYS A 508 -6.52 11.29 -19.23
C LYS A 508 -7.29 12.45 -19.85
N GLU A 509 -8.08 13.19 -19.06
CA GLU A 509 -8.88 14.32 -19.54
C GLU A 509 -8.10 15.65 -19.62
N ARG A 510 -7.25 15.96 -18.65
CA ARG A 510 -6.60 17.28 -18.50
C ARG A 510 -5.07 17.23 -18.40
N GLY A 511 -4.46 16.04 -18.41
CA GLY A 511 -3.01 15.90 -18.21
C GLY A 511 -2.17 16.65 -19.23
N ALA A 512 -2.55 16.64 -20.52
CA ALA A 512 -1.82 17.35 -21.56
C ALA A 512 -1.79 18.87 -21.33
N ASP A 513 -2.90 19.46 -20.89
CA ASP A 513 -2.98 20.88 -20.55
C ASP A 513 -2.22 21.19 -19.25
N LEU A 514 -2.35 20.34 -18.24
CA LEU A 514 -1.64 20.46 -16.97
C LEU A 514 -0.12 20.47 -17.17
N GLU A 515 0.44 19.57 -17.97
CA GLU A 515 1.89 19.48 -18.21
C GLU A 515 2.47 20.78 -18.81
N THR A 516 1.66 21.57 -19.50
CA THR A 516 2.10 22.89 -20.01
C THR A 516 2.23 23.95 -18.92
N LYS A 517 1.60 23.75 -17.76
CA LYS A 517 1.58 24.66 -16.61
C LYS A 517 2.65 24.31 -15.59
N LEU A 518 3.01 23.03 -15.48
CA LEU A 518 3.95 22.53 -14.50
C LEU A 518 5.41 22.82 -14.90
N THR A 519 6.24 23.09 -13.90
CA THR A 519 7.68 23.16 -14.08
C THR A 519 8.24 21.75 -14.29
N ASN A 520 8.85 21.52 -15.47
CA ASN A 520 9.64 20.32 -15.70
C ASN A 520 11.06 20.53 -15.15
N TYR A 521 11.33 19.97 -13.98
CA TYR A 521 12.65 20.01 -13.34
C TYR A 521 13.61 19.06 -14.07
N THR A 522 14.46 19.59 -14.91
CA THR A 522 15.54 18.87 -15.62
C THR A 522 16.90 19.28 -15.07
N LEU A 523 17.89 18.39 -15.12
CA LEU A 523 19.24 18.68 -14.61
C LEU A 523 19.77 20.03 -15.10
N ASN A 524 19.96 20.96 -14.17
CA ASN A 524 20.43 22.33 -14.44
C ASN A 524 21.02 22.95 -13.17
N THR A 525 22.35 22.84 -13.05
CA THR A 525 23.10 23.37 -11.91
C THR A 525 23.02 24.88 -11.76
N ASP A 526 22.87 25.65 -12.87
CA ASP A 526 22.72 27.10 -12.82
C ASP A 526 21.41 27.50 -12.14
N LYS A 527 20.29 26.87 -12.51
CA LYS A 527 19.00 27.10 -11.86
C LYS A 527 19.00 26.69 -10.39
N ALA A 528 19.63 25.56 -10.08
CA ALA A 528 19.79 25.12 -8.69
C ALA A 528 20.55 26.18 -7.88
N ASN A 529 21.66 26.70 -8.42
CA ASN A 529 22.44 27.76 -7.80
C ASN A 529 21.61 29.04 -7.57
N GLU A 530 20.83 29.52 -8.59
CA GLU A 530 19.96 30.68 -8.48
C GLU A 530 18.88 30.51 -7.39
N LEU A 531 18.36 29.32 -7.18
CA LEU A 531 17.39 29.02 -6.14
C LEU A 531 18.06 29.06 -4.76
N LEU A 532 19.23 28.45 -4.60
CA LEU A 532 19.96 28.46 -3.34
C LEU A 532 20.40 29.85 -2.92
N ASP A 533 20.65 30.77 -3.86
CA ASP A 533 20.96 32.19 -3.58
C ASP A 533 19.77 32.92 -2.93
N LYS A 534 18.56 32.43 -3.05
CA LYS A 534 17.35 32.98 -2.40
C LYS A 534 17.17 32.50 -0.97
N THR A 535 17.93 31.47 -0.57
CA THR A 535 17.86 30.87 0.78
C THR A 535 18.78 31.61 1.76
N PRO A 536 18.69 31.35 3.07
CA PRO A 536 19.66 31.84 4.03
C PRO A 536 21.09 31.32 3.78
N TYR A 537 21.27 30.21 3.06
CA TYR A 537 22.56 29.55 2.79
C TYR A 537 23.30 30.19 1.61
N LYS A 538 23.73 31.42 1.76
CA LYS A 538 24.40 32.20 0.71
C LYS A 538 25.78 32.70 1.09
N TYR A 539 26.35 32.20 2.19
CA TYR A 539 27.65 32.63 2.69
C TYR A 539 28.66 31.48 2.69
N GLU A 540 29.94 31.84 2.79
CA GLU A 540 31.02 30.92 3.20
C GLU A 540 30.88 30.61 4.69
N LYS A 541 31.74 29.75 5.23
CA LYS A 541 31.73 29.27 6.60
C LYS A 541 31.81 30.37 7.68
N ASP A 542 32.31 31.56 7.30
CA ASP A 542 32.36 32.72 8.18
C ASP A 542 31.01 33.43 8.40
N GLY A 543 29.94 33.00 7.71
CA GLY A 543 28.60 33.57 7.75
C GLY A 543 28.48 35.01 7.20
N LYS A 544 29.48 35.49 6.48
CA LYS A 544 29.61 36.89 6.02
C LYS A 544 30.05 37.03 4.58
N THR A 545 31.10 36.29 4.18
CA THR A 545 31.61 36.28 2.81
C THR A 545 30.58 35.60 1.91
N PRO A 546 30.10 36.26 0.82
CA PRO A 546 29.20 35.59 -0.11
C PRO A 546 29.84 34.34 -0.71
N TRP A 547 29.08 33.24 -0.76
CA TRP A 547 29.50 32.03 -1.43
C TRP A 547 29.61 32.27 -2.95
N SER A 548 30.56 31.60 -3.62
CA SER A 548 30.84 31.81 -5.04
C SER A 548 30.87 30.52 -5.83
N ILE A 549 30.04 30.45 -6.88
CA ILE A 549 30.01 29.32 -7.82
C ILE A 549 31.37 29.16 -8.55
N ASP A 550 32.05 30.28 -8.87
CA ASP A 550 33.37 30.24 -9.53
C ASP A 550 34.39 29.53 -8.67
N LYS A 551 34.41 29.85 -7.38
CA LYS A 551 35.30 29.16 -6.43
C LYS A 551 34.96 27.69 -6.24
N ALA A 552 33.64 27.33 -6.23
CA ALA A 552 33.24 25.97 -6.17
C ALA A 552 33.74 25.18 -7.38
N ASN A 553 33.56 25.74 -8.59
CA ASN A 553 34.04 25.15 -9.84
C ASN A 553 35.57 24.98 -9.89
N GLU A 554 36.33 25.93 -9.30
CA GLU A 554 37.79 25.82 -9.20
C GLU A 554 38.23 24.69 -8.26
N GLN A 555 37.51 24.46 -7.16
CA GLN A 555 37.85 23.50 -6.12
C GLN A 555 37.29 22.09 -6.41
N PHE A 556 36.12 21.99 -7.03
CA PHE A 556 35.49 20.72 -7.37
C PHE A 556 36.28 20.00 -8.48
N LYS A 557 36.66 18.74 -8.25
CA LYS A 557 37.50 17.95 -9.16
C LYS A 557 36.72 16.75 -9.78
N GLY A 558 35.40 16.79 -9.68
CA GLY A 558 34.51 15.72 -10.21
C GLY A 558 34.15 14.65 -9.18
N ASP A 559 34.63 14.79 -7.93
CA ASP A 559 34.32 13.91 -6.82
C ASP A 559 34.07 14.75 -5.56
N VAL A 560 33.29 14.20 -4.64
CA VAL A 560 33.01 14.79 -3.32
C VAL A 560 34.12 14.52 -2.31
N GLU A 561 35.00 13.54 -2.56
CA GLU A 561 36.09 13.20 -1.65
C GLU A 561 37.08 14.36 -1.53
N GLY A 562 37.19 14.91 -0.31
CA GLY A 562 38.06 16.06 -0.01
C GLY A 562 37.51 17.43 -0.45
N PHE A 563 36.32 17.49 -0.98
CA PHE A 563 35.63 18.75 -1.26
C PHE A 563 35.06 19.35 0.04
N ASP A 564 35.36 20.62 0.35
CA ASP A 564 34.93 21.31 1.60
C ASP A 564 34.48 22.77 1.35
N TYR A 565 33.99 23.09 0.17
CA TYR A 565 33.55 24.44 -0.15
C TYR A 565 32.02 24.48 -0.30
N TYR A 566 31.33 24.48 0.86
CA TYR A 566 29.87 24.43 0.95
C TYR A 566 29.28 25.80 1.29
N ARG A 567 27.95 25.92 1.17
CA ARG A 567 27.15 27.07 1.57
C ARG A 567 26.81 27.02 3.06
N TYR A 568 26.78 28.21 3.68
CA TYR A 568 26.40 28.42 5.08
C TYR A 568 25.41 29.56 5.22
N ASP A 569 24.63 29.54 6.29
CA ASP A 569 23.81 30.68 6.71
C ASP A 569 24.65 31.72 7.48
N GLU A 570 24.04 32.85 7.88
CA GLU A 570 24.70 33.91 8.65
C GLU A 570 25.19 33.45 10.05
N ASN A 571 24.65 32.34 10.56
CA ASN A 571 25.03 31.78 11.86
C ASN A 571 26.15 30.72 11.73
N GLY A 572 26.58 30.41 10.51
CA GLY A 572 27.61 29.41 10.23
C GLY A 572 27.07 27.97 10.15
N ASN A 573 25.75 27.78 10.02
CA ASN A 573 25.18 26.47 9.79
C ASN A 573 25.32 26.10 8.30
N LYS A 574 25.87 24.92 8.03
CA LYS A 574 26.11 24.40 6.68
C LYS A 574 24.80 23.98 6.02
N LEU A 575 24.68 24.19 4.72
CA LEU A 575 23.61 23.60 3.91
C LEU A 575 23.88 22.10 3.73
N VAL A 576 23.12 21.29 4.47
CA VAL A 576 23.22 19.83 4.47
C VAL A 576 21.84 19.23 4.25
N VAL A 577 21.75 18.17 3.44
CA VAL A 577 20.58 17.30 3.32
C VAL A 577 21.04 15.87 3.51
N ASN A 578 20.41 15.18 4.45
CA ASN A 578 20.62 13.75 4.66
C ASN A 578 19.39 12.99 4.19
N GLN A 579 19.58 12.04 3.29
CA GLN A 579 18.55 11.16 2.74
C GLN A 579 18.79 9.74 3.21
N PHE A 580 17.69 9.03 3.51
CA PHE A 580 17.70 7.59 3.78
C PHE A 580 16.91 6.85 2.69
N GLY A 581 17.43 5.70 2.24
CA GLY A 581 16.81 4.83 1.24
C GLY A 581 16.94 3.35 1.62
N GLY A 582 16.27 2.49 0.85
CA GLY A 582 16.45 1.04 0.98
C GLY A 582 17.83 0.58 0.49
N ASP A 583 18.45 -0.39 1.16
CA ASP A 583 19.78 -0.93 0.82
C ASP A 583 19.78 -1.77 -0.44
N ASP A 584 18.70 -2.50 -0.74
CA ASP A 584 18.54 -3.30 -1.97
C ASP A 584 17.90 -2.51 -3.13
N SER A 585 17.85 -1.16 -3.02
CA SER A 585 17.16 -0.31 -3.99
C SER A 585 18.11 0.22 -5.07
N GLU A 586 17.86 -0.17 -6.32
CA GLU A 586 18.54 0.43 -7.49
C GLU A 586 18.28 1.94 -7.57
N ILE A 587 17.13 2.43 -7.09
CA ILE A 587 16.77 3.84 -7.02
C ILE A 587 17.69 4.57 -6.03
N THR A 588 17.93 3.99 -4.84
CA THR A 588 18.89 4.54 -3.87
C THR A 588 20.28 4.66 -4.48
N THR A 589 20.70 3.65 -5.24
CA THR A 589 21.99 3.65 -5.96
C THR A 589 22.05 4.76 -7.00
N LEU A 590 21.02 4.94 -7.82
CA LEU A 590 20.97 6.01 -8.83
C LEU A 590 21.00 7.40 -8.18
N ILE A 591 20.29 7.60 -7.07
CA ILE A 591 20.31 8.85 -6.31
C ILE A 591 21.73 9.11 -5.75
N SER A 592 22.36 8.08 -5.15
CA SER A 592 23.69 8.17 -4.56
C SER A 592 24.78 8.52 -5.58
N ASN A 593 24.60 8.10 -6.82
CA ASN A 593 25.51 8.40 -7.92
C ASN A 593 25.36 9.83 -8.45
N GLN A 594 24.18 10.44 -8.35
CA GLN A 594 23.90 11.75 -8.94
C GLN A 594 23.97 12.89 -7.91
N LEU A 595 23.14 12.81 -6.83
CA LEU A 595 22.91 13.96 -5.95
C LEU A 595 24.16 14.44 -5.19
N PRO A 596 24.99 13.59 -4.57
CA PRO A 596 26.16 14.08 -3.86
C PRO A 596 27.10 14.89 -4.75
N VAL A 597 27.35 14.41 -5.96
CA VAL A 597 28.25 15.02 -6.93
C VAL A 597 27.69 16.34 -7.48
N ASN A 598 26.42 16.35 -7.90
CA ASN A 598 25.77 17.53 -8.47
C ASN A 598 25.52 18.62 -7.39
N ALA A 599 25.15 18.22 -6.17
CA ALA A 599 24.92 19.12 -5.05
C ALA A 599 26.21 19.83 -4.58
N ALA A 600 27.33 19.14 -4.57
CA ALA A 600 28.62 19.73 -4.22
C ALA A 600 28.99 20.88 -5.15
N GLN A 601 28.69 20.80 -6.45
CA GLN A 601 28.95 21.86 -7.42
C GLN A 601 28.23 23.18 -7.10
N VAL A 602 27.09 23.11 -6.42
CA VAL A 602 26.30 24.28 -6.00
C VAL A 602 26.43 24.59 -4.52
N GLY A 603 27.39 23.92 -3.82
CA GLY A 603 27.72 24.17 -2.42
C GLY A 603 26.74 23.54 -1.43
N MET A 604 26.00 22.54 -1.80
CA MET A 604 25.15 21.72 -0.92
C MET A 604 25.86 20.41 -0.59
N GLU A 605 25.94 20.07 0.67
CA GLU A 605 26.35 18.73 1.09
C GLU A 605 25.11 17.82 1.07
N TYR A 606 25.15 16.78 0.25
CA TYR A 606 24.06 15.82 0.15
C TYR A 606 24.57 14.42 0.47
N ASN A 607 24.03 13.83 1.52
CA ASN A 607 24.44 12.52 2.00
C ASN A 607 23.29 11.53 1.79
N VAL A 608 23.58 10.38 1.19
CA VAL A 608 22.64 9.28 1.04
C VAL A 608 23.11 8.12 1.89
N GLN A 609 22.24 7.64 2.77
CA GLN A 609 22.45 6.43 3.54
C GLN A 609 21.34 5.43 3.21
N SER A 610 21.62 4.15 3.42
CA SER A 610 20.66 3.09 3.15
C SER A 610 20.62 2.09 4.30
N GLY A 611 19.51 1.38 4.40
CA GLY A 611 19.27 0.31 5.35
C GLY A 611 18.04 -0.48 4.97
N SER A 612 17.60 -1.36 5.85
CA SER A 612 16.41 -2.19 5.61
C SER A 612 15.16 -1.33 5.35
N LEU A 613 14.19 -1.89 4.65
CA LEU A 613 12.89 -1.24 4.42
C LEU A 613 12.22 -0.85 5.75
N GLN A 614 12.31 -1.71 6.77
CA GLN A 614 11.75 -1.40 8.09
C GLN A 614 12.40 -0.15 8.70
N THR A 615 13.73 -0.06 8.68
CA THR A 615 14.46 1.12 9.16
C THR A 615 14.08 2.39 8.40
N LEU A 616 13.91 2.30 7.08
CA LEU A 616 13.43 3.41 6.25
C LEU A 616 12.05 3.88 6.69
N LEU A 617 11.13 2.93 6.89
CA LEU A 617 9.76 3.24 7.32
C LEU A 617 9.70 3.83 8.73
N ASP A 618 10.57 3.40 9.64
CA ASP A 618 10.65 3.94 10.99
C ASP A 618 11.09 5.41 10.97
N TYR A 619 12.15 5.75 10.23
CA TYR A 619 12.54 7.15 10.06
C TYR A 619 11.49 8.01 9.36
N TYR A 620 10.82 7.47 8.36
CA TYR A 620 9.80 8.17 7.59
C TYR A 620 8.51 8.39 8.37
N ASN A 621 8.01 7.35 9.05
CA ASN A 621 6.74 7.40 9.76
C ASN A 621 6.84 8.11 11.12
N PHE A 622 7.99 7.99 11.80
CA PHE A 622 8.19 8.49 13.15
C PHE A 622 9.42 9.43 13.26
N PRO A 623 9.46 10.53 12.46
CA PRO A 623 10.61 11.43 12.49
C PRO A 623 10.74 12.09 13.86
N LYS A 624 11.96 12.08 14.42
CA LYS A 624 12.32 12.77 15.66
C LYS A 624 12.20 14.29 15.48
N ASP A 625 12.18 15.05 16.58
CA ASP A 625 12.17 16.53 16.55
C ASP A 625 13.41 17.10 15.87
N ASP A 626 14.59 16.46 16.07
CA ASP A 626 15.85 16.75 15.38
C ASP A 626 16.28 15.46 14.64
N PRO A 627 15.74 15.22 13.45
CA PRO A 627 15.93 13.95 12.76
C PRO A 627 17.29 13.90 12.07
N ASP A 628 17.89 12.72 12.03
CA ASP A 628 19.11 12.44 11.27
C ASP A 628 18.89 12.63 9.77
N TYR A 629 17.65 12.36 9.28
CA TYR A 629 17.28 12.41 7.87
C TYR A 629 16.07 13.30 7.65
N THR A 630 16.09 14.07 6.55
CA THR A 630 14.97 14.94 6.11
C THR A 630 14.52 14.67 4.69
N ALA A 631 15.10 13.65 4.05
CA ALA A 631 14.73 13.18 2.72
C ALA A 631 14.69 11.66 2.69
N PHE A 632 13.75 11.09 1.93
CA PHE A 632 13.52 9.65 1.83
C PHE A 632 13.19 9.27 0.40
N ASN A 633 13.71 8.15 -0.12
CA ASN A 633 13.19 7.64 -1.39
C ASN A 633 12.06 6.66 -1.14
N MET A 634 10.91 7.01 -1.69
CA MET A 634 9.64 6.34 -1.47
C MET A 634 8.94 6.04 -2.80
N GLY A 635 7.81 5.40 -2.72
CA GLY A 635 6.89 5.22 -3.83
C GLY A 635 5.49 5.68 -3.43
N THR A 636 4.79 6.31 -4.37
CA THR A 636 3.39 6.68 -4.22
C THR A 636 2.56 5.83 -5.15
N GLY A 637 1.47 5.27 -4.64
CA GLY A 637 0.40 4.65 -5.40
C GLY A 637 -0.91 5.37 -5.10
N PHE A 638 -1.73 5.56 -6.12
CA PHE A 638 -3.03 6.20 -5.96
C PHE A 638 -4.10 5.12 -5.85
N ALA A 639 -4.58 4.91 -4.63
CA ALA A 639 -5.80 4.14 -4.40
C ALA A 639 -7.02 5.06 -4.50
N HIS A 640 -8.20 4.49 -4.64
CA HIS A 640 -9.44 5.21 -4.46
C HIS A 640 -9.77 5.32 -2.98
N PRO A 641 -10.23 6.50 -2.52
CA PRO A 641 -10.42 7.74 -3.28
C PRO A 641 -9.11 8.51 -3.50
N PHE A 642 -9.07 9.33 -4.56
CA PHE A 642 -8.01 10.32 -4.72
C PHE A 642 -8.32 11.54 -3.86
N ASP A 643 -7.76 11.57 -2.66
CA ASP A 643 -7.99 12.65 -1.69
C ASP A 643 -6.66 13.21 -1.15
N PRO A 644 -6.03 14.17 -1.85
CA PRO A 644 -4.78 14.78 -1.42
C PRO A 644 -4.84 15.51 -0.08
N TRP A 645 -6.03 15.87 0.41
CA TRP A 645 -6.20 16.48 1.72
C TRP A 645 -5.64 15.59 2.84
N LEU A 646 -5.84 14.28 2.73
CA LEU A 646 -5.34 13.31 3.70
C LEU A 646 -3.81 13.36 3.87
N HIS A 647 -3.10 13.74 2.80
CA HIS A 647 -1.63 13.68 2.73
C HIS A 647 -0.94 15.04 2.86
N PHE A 648 -1.60 16.13 2.45
CA PHE A 648 -0.95 17.44 2.34
C PHE A 648 -1.66 18.57 3.09
N SER A 649 -2.86 18.37 3.63
CA SER A 649 -3.43 19.31 4.59
C SER A 649 -2.65 19.27 5.90
N SER A 650 -2.53 20.44 6.56
CA SER A 650 -1.95 20.54 7.92
C SER A 650 -2.71 19.70 8.95
N GLU A 651 -3.98 19.39 8.69
CA GLU A 651 -4.86 18.54 9.50
C GLU A 651 -4.95 17.11 8.97
N GLY A 652 -4.33 16.82 7.82
CA GLY A 652 -4.39 15.52 7.16
C GLY A 652 -3.73 14.41 8.01
N PRO A 653 -4.41 13.29 8.26
CA PRO A 653 -3.91 12.22 9.13
C PRO A 653 -2.66 11.55 8.57
N PHE A 654 -2.44 11.62 7.26
CA PHE A 654 -1.32 11.00 6.55
C PHE A 654 -0.29 12.01 6.06
N ASN A 655 -0.29 13.22 6.61
CA ASN A 655 0.70 14.26 6.28
C ASN A 655 2.10 13.90 6.82
N LYS A 656 2.75 12.94 6.16
CA LYS A 656 4.12 12.48 6.50
C LYS A 656 5.18 13.51 6.13
N THR A 657 4.94 14.28 5.08
CA THR A 657 5.83 15.36 4.60
C THR A 657 5.83 16.57 5.54
N LYS A 658 4.95 16.60 6.56
CA LYS A 658 4.80 17.70 7.52
C LYS A 658 4.53 19.05 6.86
N VAL A 659 3.77 19.04 5.77
CA VAL A 659 3.28 20.26 5.12
C VAL A 659 2.45 21.06 6.13
N ASN A 660 2.79 22.33 6.27
CA ASN A 660 2.03 23.32 7.05
C ASN A 660 1.97 24.60 6.22
N ASP A 661 1.19 24.54 5.16
CA ASP A 661 1.05 25.60 4.17
C ASP A 661 -0.42 25.91 3.94
N LYS A 662 -0.80 27.18 4.17
CA LYS A 662 -2.19 27.62 4.03
C LYS A 662 -2.77 27.37 2.64
N LYS A 663 -1.94 27.49 1.58
CA LYS A 663 -2.41 27.22 0.22
C LYS A 663 -2.67 25.74 0.01
N ALA A 664 -1.87 24.86 0.63
CA ALA A 664 -2.13 23.42 0.65
C ALA A 664 -3.51 23.12 1.24
N ASP A 665 -3.80 23.66 2.43
CA ASP A 665 -5.10 23.49 3.09
C ASP A 665 -6.25 23.98 2.20
N GLU A 666 -6.08 25.18 1.57
CA GLU A 666 -7.09 25.74 0.69
C GLU A 666 -7.37 24.90 -0.57
N VAL A 667 -6.33 24.43 -1.28
CA VAL A 667 -6.51 23.73 -2.56
C VAL A 667 -6.98 22.28 -2.34
N THR A 668 -6.48 21.62 -1.30
CA THR A 668 -6.88 20.24 -1.00
C THR A 668 -8.31 20.18 -0.46
N GLU A 669 -8.70 21.11 0.42
CA GLU A 669 -10.07 21.21 0.91
C GLU A 669 -11.04 21.60 -0.21
N ALA A 670 -10.68 22.54 -1.08
CA ALA A 670 -11.50 22.92 -2.22
C ALA A 670 -11.74 21.75 -3.19
N LEU A 671 -10.71 20.93 -3.44
CA LEU A 671 -10.81 19.73 -4.28
C LEU A 671 -11.75 18.71 -3.65
N ARG A 672 -11.50 18.34 -2.40
CA ARG A 672 -12.27 17.39 -1.60
C ARG A 672 -13.75 17.75 -1.53
N ARG A 673 -14.06 19.03 -1.26
CA ARG A 673 -15.42 19.56 -1.06
C ARG A 673 -16.11 19.98 -2.35
N THR A 674 -15.68 19.47 -3.49
CA THR A 674 -16.42 19.63 -4.74
C THR A 674 -17.69 18.79 -4.70
N ASP A 675 -18.76 19.32 -5.30
CA ASP A 675 -20.00 18.56 -5.44
C ASP A 675 -19.74 17.33 -6.34
N PRO A 676 -20.19 16.13 -5.98
CA PRO A 676 -19.99 14.91 -6.78
C PRO A 676 -20.43 15.02 -8.24
N ASP A 677 -21.43 15.86 -8.52
CA ASP A 677 -21.95 16.09 -9.87
C ASP A 677 -21.16 17.16 -10.66
N ASP A 678 -20.22 17.89 -10.01
CA ASP A 678 -19.43 18.96 -10.63
C ASP A 678 -18.05 18.48 -11.09
N LYS A 679 -18.04 17.59 -12.09
CA LYS A 679 -16.80 17.02 -12.65
C LYS A 679 -15.84 18.07 -13.21
N ASP A 680 -16.34 19.09 -13.92
CA ASP A 680 -15.48 20.15 -14.47
C ASP A 680 -14.87 21.02 -13.37
N GLY A 681 -15.64 21.38 -12.34
CA GLY A 681 -15.14 22.10 -11.18
C GLY A 681 -14.11 21.30 -10.38
N TYR A 682 -14.25 19.98 -10.32
CA TYR A 682 -13.25 19.09 -9.72
C TYR A 682 -11.93 19.11 -10.51
N LEU A 683 -12.01 18.99 -11.85
CA LEU A 683 -10.84 19.04 -12.73
C LEU A 683 -10.09 20.36 -12.62
N ASP A 684 -10.79 21.49 -12.57
CA ASP A 684 -10.17 22.82 -12.41
C ASP A 684 -9.40 22.90 -11.07
N LYS A 685 -9.96 22.37 -9.99
CA LYS A 685 -9.32 22.32 -8.66
C LYS A 685 -8.19 21.29 -8.60
N TRP A 686 -8.30 20.18 -9.31
CA TRP A 686 -7.25 19.19 -9.45
C TRP A 686 -6.01 19.78 -10.15
N GLU A 687 -6.21 20.61 -11.19
CA GLU A 687 -5.12 21.34 -11.84
C GLU A 687 -4.48 22.34 -10.85
N GLU A 688 -5.29 23.13 -10.11
CA GLU A 688 -4.78 24.10 -9.12
C GLU A 688 -3.99 23.43 -8.00
N PHE A 689 -4.45 22.27 -7.52
CA PHE A 689 -3.71 21.46 -6.54
C PHE A 689 -2.36 21.00 -7.12
N ASN A 690 -2.31 20.50 -8.34
CA ASN A 690 -1.08 20.04 -8.98
C ASN A 690 -0.09 21.18 -9.25
N GLU A 691 -0.57 22.39 -9.62
CA GLU A 691 0.27 23.57 -9.75
C GLU A 691 0.91 23.95 -8.40
N TRP A 692 0.13 23.90 -7.29
CA TRP A 692 0.66 24.10 -5.95
C TRP A 692 1.70 23.03 -5.59
N TYR A 693 1.39 21.75 -5.82
CA TYR A 693 2.28 20.62 -5.51
C TYR A 693 3.63 20.74 -6.24
N ASN A 694 3.59 21.06 -7.52
CA ASN A 694 4.78 21.23 -8.34
C ASN A 694 5.63 22.42 -7.90
N ASP A 695 5.03 23.56 -7.47
CA ASP A 695 5.77 24.71 -6.95
C ASP A 695 6.26 24.50 -5.51
N TYR A 696 5.43 24.00 -4.61
CA TYR A 696 5.82 23.75 -3.20
C TYR A 696 6.79 22.59 -3.09
N LEU A 697 6.62 21.58 -3.91
CA LEU A 697 7.48 20.40 -4.08
C LEU A 697 7.72 19.64 -2.75
N PRO A 698 6.68 19.14 -2.08
CA PRO A 698 6.86 18.35 -0.87
C PRO A 698 7.56 17.01 -1.16
N GLU A 699 7.45 16.57 -2.41
CA GLU A 699 8.07 15.38 -2.98
C GLU A 699 8.57 15.69 -4.39
N ILE A 700 9.63 15.03 -4.82
CA ILE A 700 10.10 15.08 -6.21
C ILE A 700 9.65 13.80 -6.89
N PRO A 701 8.63 13.81 -7.77
CA PRO A 701 8.34 12.67 -8.62
C PRO A 701 9.54 12.36 -9.51
N LEU A 702 9.99 11.10 -9.51
CA LEU A 702 11.15 10.67 -10.29
C LEU A 702 10.74 10.02 -11.61
N TYR A 703 9.85 9.03 -11.54
CA TYR A 703 9.40 8.25 -12.69
C TYR A 703 8.06 7.56 -12.39
N ALA A 704 7.23 7.39 -13.42
CA ALA A 704 6.13 6.45 -13.44
C ALA A 704 6.49 5.34 -14.44
N ASN A 705 6.50 4.08 -13.97
CA ASN A 705 6.80 2.92 -14.80
C ASN A 705 5.52 2.35 -15.42
N GLN A 706 5.69 1.48 -16.42
CA GLN A 706 4.62 0.63 -16.96
C GLN A 706 4.68 -0.74 -16.28
N TYR A 707 3.51 -1.35 -16.09
CA TYR A 707 3.35 -2.74 -15.73
C TYR A 707 3.05 -3.56 -16.97
N HIS A 708 3.57 -4.78 -17.03
CA HIS A 708 3.35 -5.72 -18.11
C HIS A 708 2.80 -7.02 -17.54
N THR A 709 1.79 -7.58 -18.21
CA THR A 709 1.15 -8.84 -17.83
C THR A 709 1.27 -9.83 -18.97
N GLY A 710 1.93 -10.97 -18.71
CA GLY A 710 2.04 -12.07 -19.66
C GLY A 710 1.01 -13.14 -19.36
N TYR A 711 0.45 -13.74 -20.41
CA TYR A 711 -0.50 -14.84 -20.27
C TYR A 711 -0.42 -15.86 -21.41
N THR A 712 -0.74 -17.11 -21.11
CA THR A 712 -0.72 -18.18 -22.11
C THR A 712 -1.82 -18.01 -23.16
N ASN A 713 -1.56 -18.50 -24.36
CA ASN A 713 -2.52 -18.41 -25.46
C ASN A 713 -3.84 -19.15 -25.23
N ARG A 714 -3.93 -20.03 -24.21
CA ARG A 714 -5.17 -20.72 -23.85
C ARG A 714 -6.14 -19.83 -23.03
N VAL A 715 -5.64 -18.77 -22.40
CA VAL A 715 -6.47 -17.79 -21.69
C VAL A 715 -7.17 -16.90 -22.71
N LYS A 716 -8.50 -16.79 -22.64
CA LYS A 716 -9.33 -15.92 -23.47
C LYS A 716 -10.20 -15.02 -22.61
N GLY A 717 -10.58 -13.84 -23.14
CA GLY A 717 -11.39 -12.87 -22.41
C GLY A 717 -10.60 -12.11 -21.31
N PHE A 718 -9.27 -12.11 -21.39
CA PHE A 718 -8.37 -11.34 -20.54
C PHE A 718 -7.75 -10.22 -21.38
N ASP A 719 -8.57 -9.21 -21.70
CA ASP A 719 -8.25 -8.19 -22.71
C ASP A 719 -8.08 -6.79 -22.12
N ILE A 720 -8.52 -6.55 -20.87
CA ILE A 720 -8.49 -5.24 -20.23
C ILE A 720 -7.26 -5.14 -19.34
N MET A 721 -6.38 -4.20 -19.68
CA MET A 721 -5.13 -3.96 -18.96
C MET A 721 -5.11 -2.56 -18.38
N THR A 722 -5.51 -2.47 -17.11
CA THR A 722 -5.55 -1.22 -16.34
C THR A 722 -5.07 -1.47 -14.92
N PRO A 723 -4.67 -0.44 -14.16
CA PRO A 723 -4.31 -0.62 -12.75
C PRO A 723 -5.47 -1.06 -11.86
N GLU A 724 -6.70 -0.86 -12.34
CA GLU A 724 -7.92 -1.13 -11.57
C GLU A 724 -8.40 -2.57 -11.74
N TRP A 725 -8.16 -3.16 -12.92
CA TRP A 725 -8.64 -4.48 -13.28
C TRP A 725 -7.51 -5.47 -13.55
N HIS A 726 -7.48 -6.51 -12.74
CA HIS A 726 -6.59 -7.67 -12.85
C HIS A 726 -7.37 -8.93 -13.28
N ALA A 727 -6.73 -10.09 -13.23
CA ALA A 727 -7.37 -11.36 -13.60
C ALA A 727 -8.65 -11.64 -12.77
N ASN A 728 -8.65 -11.27 -11.48
CA ASN A 728 -9.83 -11.42 -10.63
C ASN A 728 -11.03 -10.60 -11.11
N ASP A 729 -10.84 -9.39 -11.64
CA ASP A 729 -11.94 -8.53 -12.10
C ASP A 729 -12.54 -9.01 -13.43
N GLN A 730 -11.74 -9.68 -14.25
CA GLN A 730 -12.12 -10.18 -15.56
C GLN A 730 -12.54 -11.66 -15.56
N ILE A 731 -12.38 -12.36 -14.46
CA ILE A 731 -12.58 -13.81 -14.36
C ILE A 731 -13.98 -14.27 -14.85
N ASN A 732 -14.99 -13.43 -14.70
CA ASN A 732 -16.34 -13.74 -15.16
C ASN A 732 -16.49 -13.76 -16.70
N ALA A 733 -15.55 -13.15 -17.42
CA ALA A 733 -15.48 -13.16 -18.89
C ALA A 733 -14.42 -14.14 -19.43
N MET A 734 -13.52 -14.64 -18.57
CA MET A 734 -12.41 -15.48 -18.97
C MET A 734 -12.83 -16.93 -19.23
N THR A 735 -12.13 -17.57 -20.17
CA THR A 735 -12.25 -18.99 -20.48
C THR A 735 -10.89 -19.59 -20.80
N LEU A 736 -10.76 -20.91 -20.67
CA LEU A 736 -9.58 -21.65 -21.07
C LEU A 736 -9.87 -22.44 -22.37
N GLU A 737 -9.08 -22.20 -23.43
CA GLU A 737 -9.07 -23.03 -24.63
C GLU A 737 -8.17 -24.25 -24.40
N LYS A 738 -8.64 -25.44 -24.89
CA LYS A 738 -7.93 -26.71 -24.77
C LYS A 738 -6.83 -26.82 -25.81
#